data_d9b23db03e05c2adf6e77e8271c4095b
#
_entry.id   d9b23db03e05c2adf6e77e8271c4095b
#
_cell.length_a   1.000
_cell.length_b   1.000
_cell.length_c   1.000
_cell.angle_alpha   90.00
_cell.angle_beta   90.00
_cell.angle_gamma   90.00
#
_symmetry.space_group_name_H-M   'P 1'
#
loop_
_entity.id
_entity.type
_entity.pdbx_description
1 polymer ?
#
loop_
_entity_poly.entity_id
_entity_poly.type
_entity_poly.pdbx_seq_one_letter_code
_entity_poly.pdbx_strand_id
1 'polypeptide(L)'
;MLSEIRYKEAPVFFRYGGFRYLLEEDGKGVSRLAIRRPDGSLTEDQRKPFFVLPDFVSVPFGIKKQVDARINPSDEFELLFAPYSILESLHFSNAGGVYRGVNLKTGCEIVAKEARSYAGYSSFDCDAVLRLRHERSMLIRLQGIEGIPSYYSYKTVCGHEFLVEEYCAGVTLQSWVASNYPFRLGEDDALRYSERALVIARQMLGLLDAVHGAGVALMDVNPKNFIVDKNLAVSLIDFEACSDIDGADSACLGMPGFSPLCKCANKERDEFGLACVLSYLFWPSWSSSFSPRSLYERLPLIDKHFPSSVKDMLEEQLSCMASRIFDSPFGLVPVASEKIDSCSFAQRLAAGIAKSRRPDDSEGRLYPGDATQFLHGPLGRLDIETGAAGVALMLGRFGLDVSSDVEWITTKLLKSEISLHFHGLLRGTVGIASVFSQLGYCEKAIGLLPLSLPYGPSDDISIRSGIAGTVLSLLQINSDCGCPQVRKLLGESADFLRDSVLKNLEPVSDGAETGNAVGLFDGWSGAALACHELAACFVEQSAEWNRLANVCLEHELSGLDVKPDGSLSVDYSGIDFGYLSEGIAGIGVSLALCNADGYANELKAISSSLKEYVALNGGLFHGLLGKAAALLCIDGEENADAISAMVRNVIGEFCFREQSQDFEGPIWALGNGGSCLSVDYSTGSAGLIGFLLSSVEHPFGWFPVSLH
;
A
#
# COMPACT_ATOMS: atom_id res chain seq x y z
N MET A 1 22.01 -23.91 15.75
CA MET A 1 21.20 -23.32 14.66
C MET A 1 22.14 -22.94 13.53
N LEU A 2 21.84 -23.29 12.29
CA LEU A 2 22.72 -22.97 11.15
C LEU A 2 22.64 -21.50 10.71
N SER A 3 21.48 -20.88 10.87
CA SER A 3 21.27 -19.47 10.46
C SER A 3 21.71 -18.42 11.48
N GLU A 4 22.04 -18.84 12.71
CA GLU A 4 22.34 -17.95 13.82
C GLU A 4 23.48 -18.50 14.67
N ILE A 5 24.24 -17.62 15.33
CA ILE A 5 25.29 -18.02 16.28
C ILE A 5 24.90 -17.56 17.67
N ARG A 6 24.69 -18.52 18.54
CA ARG A 6 24.36 -18.25 19.94
C ARG A 6 25.58 -17.67 20.66
N TYR A 7 25.39 -16.58 21.38
CA TYR A 7 26.43 -16.00 22.22
C TYR A 7 26.58 -16.78 23.53
N LYS A 8 27.60 -17.62 23.61
CA LYS A 8 27.85 -18.50 24.78
C LYS A 8 26.60 -19.31 25.12
N GLU A 9 26.20 -19.34 26.38
CA GLU A 9 24.98 -19.98 26.88
C GLU A 9 23.79 -19.02 27.03
N ALA A 10 23.96 -17.75 26.66
CA ALA A 10 22.90 -16.74 26.77
C ALA A 10 21.80 -16.97 25.70
N PRO A 11 20.55 -16.53 25.94
CA PRO A 11 19.49 -16.54 24.95
C PRO A 11 19.64 -15.37 23.95
N VAL A 12 20.87 -15.14 23.52
CA VAL A 12 21.25 -14.07 22.56
C VAL A 12 21.89 -14.72 21.36
N PHE A 13 21.41 -14.37 20.17
CA PHE A 13 21.87 -14.92 18.91
C PHE A 13 22.39 -13.81 18.01
N PHE A 14 23.49 -14.08 17.33
CA PHE A 14 24.03 -13.22 16.28
C PHE A 14 23.57 -13.72 14.92
N ARG A 15 22.95 -12.81 14.20
CA ARG A 15 22.53 -12.97 12.82
C ARG A 15 22.71 -11.63 12.11
N TYR A 16 23.00 -11.66 10.83
CA TYR A 16 23.01 -10.48 9.99
C TYR A 16 21.86 -10.52 9.00
N GLY A 17 21.21 -9.39 8.78
CA GLY A 17 20.14 -9.21 7.83
C GLY A 17 19.48 -7.84 8.01
N GLY A 18 18.72 -7.39 7.02
CA GLY A 18 18.04 -6.12 7.08
C GLY A 18 17.00 -6.08 8.20
N PHE A 19 17.09 -5.09 9.06
CA PHE A 19 16.05 -4.74 10.05
C PHE A 19 15.23 -3.52 9.61
N ARG A 20 15.62 -2.89 8.50
CA ARG A 20 14.84 -1.88 7.78
C ARG A 20 14.34 -2.49 6.48
N TYR A 21 13.15 -2.10 6.08
CA TYR A 21 12.59 -2.48 4.80
C TYR A 21 13.28 -1.64 3.73
N LEU A 22 14.25 -2.23 3.05
CA LEU A 22 14.96 -1.66 1.92
C LEU A 22 14.75 -2.61 0.74
N LEU A 23 14.48 -2.06 -0.42
CA LEU A 23 14.32 -2.83 -1.66
C LEU A 23 15.45 -2.43 -2.63
N GLU A 24 15.97 -3.40 -3.35
CA GLU A 24 16.83 -3.25 -4.52
C GLU A 24 16.10 -3.92 -5.69
N GLU A 25 15.99 -3.22 -6.78
CA GLU A 25 15.41 -3.78 -8.02
C GLU A 25 16.51 -4.42 -8.84
N ASP A 26 16.27 -5.65 -9.32
CA ASP A 26 17.15 -6.23 -10.33
C ASP A 26 16.81 -5.60 -11.70
N GLY A 27 17.76 -5.59 -12.65
CA GLY A 27 17.58 -5.00 -13.97
C GLY A 27 16.44 -5.61 -14.82
N LYS A 28 15.55 -6.38 -14.19
CA LYS A 28 14.31 -6.96 -14.74
C LYS A 28 13.06 -6.47 -14.00
N GLY A 29 13.20 -5.45 -13.11
CA GLY A 29 12.07 -4.88 -12.35
C GLY A 29 11.60 -5.76 -11.18
N VAL A 30 12.37 -6.75 -10.75
CA VAL A 30 12.03 -7.56 -9.58
C VAL A 30 12.62 -6.91 -8.34
N SER A 31 11.78 -6.39 -7.46
CA SER A 31 12.19 -5.84 -6.17
C SER A 31 12.59 -6.94 -5.20
N ARG A 32 13.82 -6.84 -4.65
CA ARG A 32 14.34 -7.75 -3.64
C ARG A 32 14.67 -7.02 -2.36
N LEU A 33 14.52 -7.71 -1.24
CA LEU A 33 14.96 -7.16 0.05
C LEU A 33 16.48 -6.89 0.01
N ALA A 34 16.88 -5.71 0.46
CA ALA A 34 18.24 -5.23 0.38
C ALA A 34 18.81 -4.83 1.73
N ILE A 35 20.12 -4.83 1.80
CA ILE A 35 20.95 -4.31 2.90
C ILE A 35 21.90 -3.25 2.35
N ARG A 36 22.26 -2.28 3.20
CA ARG A 36 23.17 -1.19 2.79
C ARG A 36 24.62 -1.57 3.04
N ARG A 37 25.46 -1.41 2.03
CA ARG A 37 26.93 -1.52 2.14
C ARG A 37 27.53 -0.30 2.85
N PRO A 38 28.79 -0.38 3.34
CA PRO A 38 29.47 0.75 3.97
C PRO A 38 29.66 1.98 3.05
N ASP A 39 29.69 1.79 1.74
CA ASP A 39 29.77 2.84 0.74
C ASP A 39 28.41 3.51 0.43
N GLY A 40 27.34 3.00 1.05
CA GLY A 40 25.98 3.50 0.87
C GLY A 40 25.17 2.78 -0.21
N SER A 41 25.79 1.97 -1.07
CA SER A 41 25.08 1.17 -2.07
C SER A 41 24.22 0.09 -1.43
N LEU A 42 23.20 -0.36 -2.16
CA LEU A 42 22.37 -1.49 -1.76
C LEU A 42 22.95 -2.80 -2.33
N THR A 43 22.63 -3.90 -1.70
CA THR A 43 22.89 -5.26 -2.16
C THR A 43 21.83 -6.18 -1.60
N GLU A 44 21.51 -7.23 -2.33
CA GLU A 44 20.48 -8.21 -1.93
C GLU A 44 20.72 -8.73 -0.50
N ASP A 45 19.66 -8.71 0.31
CA ASP A 45 19.65 -9.37 1.63
C ASP A 45 19.44 -10.88 1.42
N GLN A 46 20.53 -11.60 1.24
CA GLN A 46 20.52 -13.05 1.00
C GLN A 46 20.09 -13.81 2.26
N ARG A 47 18.78 -13.96 2.45
CA ARG A 47 18.20 -14.70 3.56
C ARG A 47 18.22 -16.19 3.27
N LYS A 48 19.24 -16.86 3.77
CA LYS A 48 19.41 -18.32 3.65
C LYS A 48 18.98 -19.02 4.95
N PRO A 49 18.57 -20.28 4.90
CA PRO A 49 18.27 -21.08 6.12
C PRO A 49 19.55 -21.44 6.91
N PHE A 50 20.70 -21.04 6.44
CA PHE A 50 22.01 -21.20 7.10
C PHE A 50 22.71 -19.85 7.29
N PHE A 51 23.73 -19.83 8.14
CA PHE A 51 24.45 -18.61 8.50
C PHE A 51 25.28 -18.09 7.34
N VAL A 52 24.97 -16.89 6.89
CA VAL A 52 25.70 -16.15 5.85
C VAL A 52 26.01 -14.75 6.39
N LEU A 53 27.23 -14.31 6.20
CA LEU A 53 27.62 -12.92 6.43
C LEU A 53 28.08 -12.30 5.11
N PRO A 54 27.60 -11.08 4.79
CA PRO A 54 28.21 -10.31 3.72
C PRO A 54 29.69 -10.04 4.02
N ASP A 55 30.50 -9.96 2.98
CA ASP A 55 31.97 -9.76 3.03
C ASP A 55 32.38 -8.47 3.77
N PHE A 56 31.53 -7.46 3.76
CA PHE A 56 31.74 -6.18 4.42
C PHE A 56 31.37 -6.16 5.91
N VAL A 57 30.82 -7.25 6.46
CA VAL A 57 30.34 -7.31 7.86
C VAL A 57 31.43 -7.89 8.78
N SER A 58 31.81 -7.11 9.77
CA SER A 58 32.76 -7.56 10.79
C SER A 58 32.08 -8.46 11.82
N VAL A 59 32.66 -9.63 12.08
CA VAL A 59 32.20 -10.54 13.12
C VAL A 59 32.55 -9.97 14.50
N PRO A 60 31.59 -9.84 15.43
CA PRO A 60 31.88 -9.43 16.81
C PRO A 60 32.90 -10.36 17.47
N PHE A 61 33.89 -9.77 18.17
CA PHE A 61 35.02 -10.51 18.76
C PHE A 61 34.55 -11.69 19.65
N GLY A 62 33.45 -11.52 20.40
CA GLY A 62 32.98 -12.54 21.34
C GLY A 62 32.43 -13.83 20.71
N ILE A 63 32.15 -13.83 19.39
CA ILE A 63 31.62 -15.00 18.65
C ILE A 63 32.53 -15.43 17.48
N LYS A 64 33.63 -14.74 17.25
CA LYS A 64 34.53 -15.00 16.11
C LYS A 64 34.97 -16.46 16.05
N LYS A 65 35.38 -17.05 17.18
CA LYS A 65 35.77 -18.47 17.22
C LYS A 65 34.64 -19.43 16.82
N GLN A 66 33.40 -19.09 17.12
CA GLN A 66 32.23 -19.91 16.76
C GLN A 66 31.88 -19.76 15.28
N VAL A 67 32.11 -18.55 14.70
CA VAL A 67 31.95 -18.32 13.26
C VAL A 67 33.06 -19.05 12.49
N ASP A 68 34.32 -18.91 12.91
CA ASP A 68 35.46 -19.53 12.26
C ASP A 68 35.45 -21.06 12.32
N ALA A 69 34.77 -21.64 13.33
CA ALA A 69 34.58 -23.09 13.46
C ALA A 69 33.52 -23.67 12.54
N ARG A 70 32.69 -22.84 11.91
CA ARG A 70 31.70 -23.27 10.94
C ARG A 70 32.29 -23.32 9.54
N ILE A 71 32.78 -24.48 9.15
CA ILE A 71 33.27 -24.78 7.82
C ILE A 71 32.04 -25.17 6.97
N ASN A 72 31.69 -24.35 5.94
CA ASN A 72 30.65 -24.62 4.96
C ASN A 72 29.25 -24.94 5.55
N PRO A 73 28.55 -23.98 6.20
CA PRO A 73 27.21 -24.22 6.74
C PRO A 73 26.18 -24.60 5.66
N SER A 74 26.41 -24.25 4.38
CA SER A 74 25.60 -24.67 3.23
C SER A 74 25.67 -26.17 3.02
N ASP A 75 26.85 -26.77 3.00
CA ASP A 75 27.03 -28.20 2.74
C ASP A 75 26.45 -29.05 3.87
N GLU A 76 26.57 -28.58 5.11
CA GLU A 76 25.95 -29.24 6.26
C GLU A 76 24.44 -29.21 6.18
N PHE A 77 23.86 -28.04 5.80
CA PHE A 77 22.41 -27.91 5.60
C PHE A 77 21.92 -28.83 4.47
N GLU A 78 22.57 -28.82 3.32
CA GLU A 78 22.20 -29.65 2.17
C GLU A 78 22.23 -31.15 2.52
N LEU A 79 23.27 -31.59 3.22
CA LEU A 79 23.36 -32.97 3.66
C LEU A 79 22.21 -33.40 4.59
N LEU A 80 21.86 -32.55 5.56
CA LEU A 80 20.79 -32.82 6.52
C LEU A 80 19.40 -32.64 5.90
N PHE A 81 19.27 -31.73 4.94
CA PHE A 81 18.00 -31.46 4.25
C PHE A 81 17.72 -32.42 3.07
N ALA A 82 18.74 -33.20 2.64
CA ALA A 82 18.58 -34.19 1.57
C ALA A 82 17.31 -35.06 1.75
N PRO A 83 16.58 -35.42 0.66
CA PRO A 83 16.95 -35.26 -0.73
C PRO A 83 16.50 -33.91 -1.33
N TYR A 84 16.16 -32.93 -0.55
CA TYR A 84 15.68 -31.64 -1.01
C TYR A 84 16.82 -30.61 -1.07
N SER A 85 16.76 -29.70 -2.04
CA SER A 85 17.67 -28.56 -2.17
C SER A 85 16.84 -27.29 -2.30
N ILE A 86 17.25 -26.23 -1.60
CA ILE A 86 16.60 -24.89 -1.66
C ILE A 86 17.16 -24.12 -2.85
N LEU A 87 16.26 -23.58 -3.68
CA LEU A 87 16.61 -22.77 -4.84
C LEU A 87 16.54 -21.27 -4.50
N GLU A 88 15.39 -20.84 -3.98
CA GLU A 88 15.12 -19.43 -3.70
C GLU A 88 14.22 -19.25 -2.47
N SER A 89 14.24 -18.06 -1.89
CA SER A 89 13.32 -17.67 -0.82
C SER A 89 12.11 -16.98 -1.43
N LEU A 90 10.91 -17.49 -1.13
CA LEU A 90 9.64 -16.89 -1.58
C LEU A 90 9.14 -15.84 -0.59
N HIS A 91 9.29 -16.10 0.71
CA HIS A 91 8.86 -15.19 1.77
C HIS A 91 9.74 -15.38 3.01
N PHE A 92 9.87 -14.30 3.80
CA PHE A 92 10.67 -14.34 5.01
C PHE A 92 10.06 -13.49 6.13
N SER A 93 10.01 -14.07 7.34
CA SER A 93 9.51 -13.41 8.54
C SER A 93 10.38 -13.73 9.75
N ASN A 94 10.06 -13.16 10.92
CA ASN A 94 10.69 -13.54 12.17
C ASN A 94 10.40 -15.01 12.56
N ALA A 95 9.27 -15.53 12.14
CA ALA A 95 8.84 -16.92 12.40
C ALA A 95 9.72 -17.94 11.66
N GLY A 96 10.15 -17.61 10.44
CA GLY A 96 10.92 -18.47 9.55
C GLY A 96 10.86 -17.97 8.12
N GLY A 97 11.27 -18.83 7.19
CA GLY A 97 11.23 -18.58 5.75
C GLY A 97 10.33 -19.58 5.01
N VAL A 98 9.83 -19.19 3.86
CA VAL A 98 9.19 -20.06 2.89
C VAL A 98 10.10 -20.10 1.66
N TYR A 99 10.50 -21.28 1.27
CA TYR A 99 11.49 -21.49 0.21
C TYR A 99 10.93 -22.37 -0.90
N ARG A 100 11.25 -22.01 -2.14
CA ARG A 100 11.11 -22.93 -3.28
C ARG A 100 12.35 -23.76 -3.41
N GLY A 101 12.18 -25.02 -3.70
CA GLY A 101 13.27 -25.97 -3.85
C GLY A 101 12.91 -27.10 -4.80
N VAL A 102 13.77 -28.13 -4.80
CA VAL A 102 13.61 -29.32 -5.65
C VAL A 102 13.95 -30.57 -4.86
N ASN A 103 13.22 -31.64 -5.12
CA ASN A 103 13.59 -32.99 -4.69
C ASN A 103 14.59 -33.59 -5.68
N LEU A 104 15.85 -33.69 -5.28
CA LEU A 104 16.96 -34.16 -6.11
C LEU A 104 16.80 -35.60 -6.63
N LYS A 105 15.92 -36.41 -6.02
CA LYS A 105 15.66 -37.80 -6.46
C LYS A 105 14.58 -37.88 -7.52
N THR A 106 13.56 -37.05 -7.43
CA THR A 106 12.39 -37.11 -8.31
C THR A 106 12.35 -35.98 -9.34
N GLY A 107 13.10 -34.89 -9.12
CA GLY A 107 13.05 -33.68 -9.91
C GLY A 107 11.81 -32.80 -9.63
N CYS A 108 10.93 -33.21 -8.71
CA CYS A 108 9.73 -32.44 -8.39
C CYS A 108 10.08 -31.16 -7.63
N GLU A 109 9.42 -30.06 -7.97
CA GLU A 109 9.51 -28.83 -7.20
C GLU A 109 8.78 -28.97 -5.87
N ILE A 110 9.33 -28.30 -4.86
CA ILE A 110 8.81 -28.32 -3.49
C ILE A 110 8.73 -26.92 -2.91
N VAL A 111 7.85 -26.76 -1.92
CA VAL A 111 7.91 -25.69 -0.93
C VAL A 111 8.43 -26.23 0.39
N ALA A 112 9.37 -25.52 1.00
CA ALA A 112 9.85 -25.79 2.35
C ALA A 112 9.52 -24.60 3.25
N LYS A 113 8.63 -24.81 4.22
CA LYS A 113 8.26 -23.83 5.25
C LYS A 113 9.12 -24.05 6.49
N GLU A 114 9.90 -23.04 6.88
CA GLU A 114 10.77 -23.04 8.06
C GLU A 114 10.04 -22.46 9.26
N ALA A 115 10.14 -23.09 10.41
CA ALA A 115 9.74 -22.52 11.69
C ALA A 115 10.90 -22.49 12.68
N ARG A 116 11.03 -21.37 13.38
CA ARG A 116 12.03 -21.13 14.41
C ARG A 116 11.40 -21.24 15.78
N SER A 117 12.07 -21.96 16.67
CA SER A 117 11.64 -22.07 18.07
C SER A 117 11.68 -20.70 18.76
N TYR A 118 10.67 -20.45 19.57
CA TYR A 118 10.55 -19.21 20.34
C TYR A 118 10.47 -17.93 19.48
N ALA A 119 9.93 -18.04 18.29
CA ALA A 119 9.73 -16.92 17.37
C ALA A 119 8.31 -16.94 16.79
N GLY A 120 7.85 -15.82 16.25
CA GLY A 120 6.58 -15.72 15.54
C GLY A 120 5.37 -16.09 16.40
N TYR A 121 5.34 -15.66 17.65
CA TYR A 121 4.21 -15.94 18.55
C TYR A 121 2.91 -15.32 18.03
N SER A 122 1.89 -16.14 17.85
CA SER A 122 0.51 -15.69 17.56
C SER A 122 -0.30 -15.49 18.85
N SER A 123 0.07 -16.21 19.92
CA SER A 123 -0.44 -16.08 21.28
C SER A 123 0.68 -16.43 22.27
N PHE A 124 0.47 -16.19 23.58
CA PHE A 124 1.50 -16.42 24.60
C PHE A 124 2.10 -17.84 24.58
N ASP A 125 1.32 -18.84 24.18
CA ASP A 125 1.71 -20.26 24.22
C ASP A 125 1.91 -20.89 22.83
N CYS A 126 1.83 -20.11 21.72
CA CYS A 126 1.87 -20.64 20.35
C CYS A 126 2.93 -19.94 19.50
N ASP A 127 4.11 -20.57 19.40
CA ASP A 127 5.21 -20.11 18.52
C ASP A 127 5.08 -20.67 17.09
N ALA A 128 5.99 -20.28 16.22
CA ALA A 128 6.01 -20.73 14.83
C ALA A 128 6.14 -22.25 14.68
N VAL A 129 6.84 -22.91 15.59
CA VAL A 129 7.02 -24.38 15.54
C VAL A 129 5.71 -25.10 15.82
N LEU A 130 4.95 -24.65 16.82
CA LEU A 130 3.65 -25.23 17.14
C LEU A 130 2.67 -25.02 15.98
N ARG A 131 2.65 -23.84 15.36
CA ARG A 131 1.84 -23.57 14.17
C ARG A 131 2.21 -24.46 13.00
N LEU A 132 3.50 -24.60 12.68
CA LEU A 132 3.96 -25.46 11.59
C LEU A 132 3.63 -26.95 11.82
N ARG A 133 3.69 -27.43 13.07
CA ARG A 133 3.26 -28.79 13.43
C ARG A 133 1.75 -28.98 13.25
N HIS A 134 0.98 -27.94 13.60
CA HIS A 134 -0.46 -27.92 13.38
C HIS A 134 -0.78 -27.96 11.89
N GLU A 135 -0.18 -27.08 11.09
CA GLU A 135 -0.30 -27.05 9.63
C GLU A 135 0.00 -28.40 9.00
N ARG A 136 1.11 -29.04 9.41
CA ARG A 136 1.42 -30.42 9.00
C ARG A 136 0.27 -31.38 9.27
N SER A 137 -0.33 -31.33 10.46
CA SER A 137 -1.41 -32.26 10.84
C SER A 137 -2.66 -32.06 9.99
N MET A 138 -2.98 -30.79 9.67
CA MET A 138 -4.10 -30.44 8.81
C MET A 138 -3.83 -30.83 7.34
N LEU A 139 -2.64 -30.58 6.84
CA LEU A 139 -2.25 -30.97 5.48
C LEU A 139 -2.32 -32.50 5.29
N ILE A 140 -1.89 -33.29 6.29
CA ILE A 140 -2.03 -34.76 6.26
C ILE A 140 -3.51 -35.17 6.27
N ARG A 141 -4.35 -34.50 7.04
CA ARG A 141 -5.80 -34.79 7.12
C ARG A 141 -6.51 -34.51 5.80
N LEU A 142 -6.06 -33.47 5.07
CA LEU A 142 -6.62 -33.04 3.79
C LEU A 142 -5.98 -33.75 2.57
N GLN A 143 -5.05 -34.67 2.81
CA GLN A 143 -4.30 -35.34 1.76
C GLN A 143 -5.22 -36.09 0.78
N GLY A 144 -5.01 -35.88 -0.52
CA GLY A 144 -5.77 -36.51 -1.60
C GLY A 144 -6.98 -35.72 -2.09
N ILE A 145 -7.29 -34.58 -1.49
CA ILE A 145 -8.25 -33.61 -2.05
C ILE A 145 -7.55 -32.89 -3.21
N GLU A 146 -8.18 -32.87 -4.38
CA GLU A 146 -7.68 -32.16 -5.54
C GLU A 146 -7.55 -30.64 -5.22
N GLY A 147 -6.43 -30.03 -5.58
CA GLY A 147 -6.14 -28.62 -5.26
C GLY A 147 -5.51 -28.40 -3.87
N ILE A 148 -5.29 -29.46 -3.07
CA ILE A 148 -4.49 -29.40 -1.85
C ILE A 148 -3.10 -29.95 -2.12
N PRO A 149 -2.00 -29.21 -1.77
CA PRO A 149 -0.63 -29.66 -2.00
C PRO A 149 -0.32 -30.97 -1.27
N SER A 150 0.45 -31.83 -1.93
CA SER A 150 0.88 -33.11 -1.35
C SER A 150 1.89 -32.87 -0.23
N TYR A 151 1.67 -33.50 0.92
CA TYR A 151 2.66 -33.58 2.00
C TYR A 151 3.81 -34.52 1.60
N TYR A 152 5.05 -34.06 1.71
CA TYR A 152 6.22 -34.87 1.42
C TYR A 152 7.01 -35.29 2.66
N SER A 153 7.37 -34.37 3.52
CA SER A 153 8.12 -34.71 4.73
C SER A 153 8.10 -33.58 5.77
N TYR A 154 8.52 -33.93 6.97
CA TYR A 154 8.79 -33.01 8.05
C TYR A 154 10.18 -33.26 8.61
N LYS A 155 11.01 -32.24 8.72
CA LYS A 155 12.41 -32.37 9.11
C LYS A 155 12.76 -31.38 10.21
N THR A 156 13.65 -31.81 11.09
CA THR A 156 14.35 -30.91 12.02
C THR A 156 15.81 -30.79 11.56
N VAL A 157 16.18 -29.62 11.11
CA VAL A 157 17.54 -29.35 10.60
C VAL A 157 18.11 -28.18 11.38
N CYS A 158 19.19 -28.46 12.09
CA CYS A 158 19.97 -27.47 12.86
C CYS A 158 19.17 -26.65 13.87
N GLY A 159 18.14 -27.28 14.45
CA GLY A 159 17.28 -26.67 15.48
C GLY A 159 16.10 -25.88 14.93
N HIS A 160 15.89 -25.85 13.61
CA HIS A 160 14.71 -25.34 12.96
C HIS A 160 13.85 -26.51 12.42
N GLU A 161 12.55 -26.32 12.38
CA GLU A 161 11.64 -27.30 11.82
C GLU A 161 11.23 -26.89 10.42
N PHE A 162 11.11 -27.87 9.52
CA PHE A 162 10.75 -27.68 8.13
C PHE A 162 9.61 -28.59 7.72
N LEU A 163 8.53 -28.02 7.21
CA LEU A 163 7.48 -28.71 6.48
C LEU A 163 7.81 -28.68 5.00
N VAL A 164 7.85 -29.84 4.34
CA VAL A 164 8.09 -29.95 2.91
C VAL A 164 6.82 -30.46 2.23
N GLU A 165 6.32 -29.69 1.30
CA GLU A 165 5.10 -29.94 0.56
C GLU A 165 5.28 -29.67 -0.94
N GLU A 166 4.29 -30.02 -1.74
CA GLU A 166 4.25 -29.75 -3.18
C GLU A 166 4.28 -28.25 -3.48
N TYR A 167 5.03 -27.86 -4.50
CA TYR A 167 4.99 -26.49 -5.04
C TYR A 167 3.79 -26.32 -5.96
N CYS A 168 2.82 -25.52 -5.57
CA CYS A 168 1.70 -25.12 -6.41
C CYS A 168 2.14 -24.02 -7.37
N ALA A 169 2.34 -24.39 -8.65
CA ALA A 169 2.76 -23.43 -9.68
C ALA A 169 1.63 -22.45 -10.01
N GLY A 170 1.94 -21.17 -10.13
CA GLY A 170 0.97 -20.13 -10.47
C GLY A 170 1.21 -18.84 -9.71
N VAL A 171 0.18 -18.01 -9.67
CA VAL A 171 0.17 -16.75 -8.94
C VAL A 171 -0.99 -16.74 -7.94
N THR A 172 -0.91 -15.94 -6.90
CA THR A 172 -2.04 -15.79 -5.97
C THR A 172 -3.28 -15.28 -6.70
N LEU A 173 -4.47 -15.63 -6.22
CA LEU A 173 -5.72 -15.09 -6.81
C LEU A 173 -5.72 -13.57 -6.78
N GLN A 174 -5.14 -12.95 -5.74
CA GLN A 174 -4.98 -11.49 -5.67
C GLN A 174 -4.18 -10.96 -6.87
N SER A 175 -3.03 -11.55 -7.16
CA SER A 175 -2.18 -11.16 -8.29
C SER A 175 -2.87 -11.48 -9.63
N TRP A 176 -3.58 -12.62 -9.70
CA TRP A 176 -4.34 -12.98 -10.89
C TRP A 176 -5.43 -11.95 -11.20
N VAL A 177 -6.19 -11.51 -10.18
CA VAL A 177 -7.20 -10.45 -10.32
C VAL A 177 -6.53 -9.15 -10.75
N ALA A 178 -5.47 -8.72 -10.08
CA ALA A 178 -4.77 -7.48 -10.42
C ALA A 178 -4.30 -7.43 -11.88
N SER A 179 -3.84 -8.57 -12.42
CA SER A 179 -3.32 -8.65 -13.80
C SER A 179 -4.40 -8.90 -14.87
N ASN A 180 -5.59 -9.37 -14.51
CA ASN A 180 -6.60 -9.80 -15.50
C ASN A 180 -7.93 -9.04 -15.41
N TYR A 181 -8.21 -8.35 -14.29
CA TYR A 181 -9.48 -7.69 -14.07
C TYR A 181 -9.67 -6.53 -15.06
N PRO A 182 -10.85 -6.44 -15.70
CA PRO A 182 -11.14 -5.37 -16.68
C PRO A 182 -11.57 -4.08 -15.95
N PHE A 183 -10.64 -3.36 -15.32
CA PHE A 183 -10.93 -2.16 -14.49
C PHE A 183 -11.76 -1.08 -15.20
N ARG A 184 -11.73 -1.06 -16.54
CA ARG A 184 -12.56 -0.15 -17.36
C ARG A 184 -13.98 -0.69 -17.63
N LEU A 185 -14.24 -1.94 -17.29
CA LEU A 185 -15.53 -2.65 -17.43
C LEU A 185 -16.14 -2.57 -18.85
N GLY A 186 -15.29 -2.64 -19.90
CA GLY A 186 -15.76 -2.82 -21.27
C GLY A 186 -16.50 -4.16 -21.43
N GLU A 187 -17.62 -4.17 -22.19
CA GLU A 187 -18.52 -5.34 -22.29
C GLU A 187 -17.80 -6.63 -22.71
N ASP A 188 -16.99 -6.56 -23.77
CA ASP A 188 -16.25 -7.74 -24.28
C ASP A 188 -15.18 -8.21 -23.31
N ASP A 189 -14.51 -7.30 -22.63
CA ASP A 189 -13.47 -7.61 -21.65
C ASP A 189 -14.07 -8.20 -20.39
N ALA A 190 -15.17 -7.63 -19.90
CA ALA A 190 -15.92 -8.12 -18.75
C ALA A 190 -16.49 -9.53 -19.02
N LEU A 191 -16.98 -9.79 -20.24
CA LEU A 191 -17.46 -11.10 -20.62
C LEU A 191 -16.34 -12.14 -20.63
N ARG A 192 -15.23 -11.87 -21.31
CA ARG A 192 -14.05 -12.78 -21.36
C ARG A 192 -13.47 -13.03 -19.96
N TYR A 193 -13.40 -11.99 -19.15
CA TYR A 193 -12.96 -12.12 -17.76
C TYR A 193 -13.90 -13.02 -16.96
N SER A 194 -15.22 -12.79 -17.06
CA SER A 194 -16.22 -13.54 -16.29
C SER A 194 -16.22 -15.02 -16.59
N GLU A 195 -16.01 -15.42 -17.84
CA GLU A 195 -15.88 -16.83 -18.23
C GLU A 195 -14.75 -17.53 -17.49
N ARG A 196 -13.58 -16.89 -17.42
CA ARG A 196 -12.41 -17.41 -16.72
C ARG A 196 -12.59 -17.38 -15.21
N ALA A 197 -13.11 -16.28 -14.68
CA ALA A 197 -13.36 -16.08 -13.25
C ALA A 197 -14.40 -17.08 -12.71
N LEU A 198 -15.44 -17.41 -13.46
CA LEU A 198 -16.43 -18.43 -13.10
C LEU A 198 -15.84 -19.84 -13.03
N VAL A 199 -14.83 -20.16 -13.87
CA VAL A 199 -14.09 -21.44 -13.77
C VAL A 199 -13.34 -21.51 -12.43
N ILE A 200 -12.66 -20.44 -12.05
CA ILE A 200 -11.94 -20.32 -10.77
C ILE A 200 -12.94 -20.41 -9.60
N ALA A 201 -14.02 -19.63 -9.65
CA ALA A 201 -15.04 -19.59 -8.60
C ALA A 201 -15.63 -20.97 -8.29
N ARG A 202 -15.99 -21.75 -9.34
CA ARG A 202 -16.53 -23.11 -9.16
C ARG A 202 -15.56 -24.06 -8.50
N GLN A 203 -14.27 -23.97 -8.83
CA GLN A 203 -13.23 -24.78 -8.19
C GLN A 203 -13.06 -24.41 -6.73
N MET A 204 -13.09 -23.11 -6.38
CA MET A 204 -12.99 -22.66 -5.00
C MET A 204 -14.18 -23.12 -4.15
N LEU A 205 -15.39 -23.10 -4.69
CA LEU A 205 -16.58 -23.64 -4.05
C LEU A 205 -16.42 -25.14 -3.77
N GLY A 206 -16.06 -25.93 -4.80
CA GLY A 206 -15.86 -27.37 -4.65
C GLY A 206 -14.72 -27.71 -3.69
N LEU A 207 -13.66 -26.90 -3.64
CA LEU A 207 -12.53 -27.08 -2.74
C LEU A 207 -12.94 -26.86 -1.28
N LEU A 208 -13.69 -25.79 -1.00
CA LEU A 208 -14.20 -25.54 0.35
C LEU A 208 -15.14 -26.66 0.80
N ASP A 209 -16.05 -27.11 -0.06
CA ASP A 209 -16.95 -28.24 0.24
C ASP A 209 -16.17 -29.53 0.58
N ALA A 210 -15.09 -29.82 -0.17
CA ALA A 210 -14.25 -30.99 0.07
C ALA A 210 -13.50 -30.91 1.41
N VAL A 211 -12.97 -29.72 1.75
CA VAL A 211 -12.31 -29.46 3.02
C VAL A 211 -13.30 -29.59 4.19
N HIS A 212 -14.48 -29.01 4.07
CA HIS A 212 -15.56 -29.14 5.05
C HIS A 212 -16.03 -30.60 5.19
N GLY A 213 -16.10 -31.34 4.06
CA GLY A 213 -16.39 -32.78 4.06
C GLY A 213 -15.36 -33.63 4.80
N ALA A 214 -14.11 -33.18 4.91
CA ALA A 214 -13.08 -33.78 5.74
C ALA A 214 -13.15 -33.35 7.21
N GLY A 215 -14.16 -32.55 7.60
CA GLY A 215 -14.37 -32.06 8.95
C GLY A 215 -13.44 -30.93 9.38
N VAL A 216 -12.82 -30.23 8.42
CA VAL A 216 -11.87 -29.13 8.66
C VAL A 216 -12.50 -27.81 8.24
N ALA A 217 -12.30 -26.76 9.03
CA ALA A 217 -12.52 -25.36 8.66
C ALA A 217 -11.18 -24.67 8.45
N LEU A 218 -11.08 -23.83 7.42
CA LEU A 218 -9.84 -23.15 7.02
C LEU A 218 -9.49 -21.99 7.94
N MET A 219 -10.50 -21.25 8.41
CA MET A 219 -10.42 -20.11 9.32
C MET A 219 -9.78 -18.84 8.73
N ASP A 220 -9.03 -18.93 7.64
CA ASP A 220 -8.40 -17.81 6.92
C ASP A 220 -8.58 -17.95 5.40
N VAL A 221 -9.82 -17.84 4.95
CA VAL A 221 -10.19 -17.86 3.52
C VAL A 221 -9.97 -16.46 2.94
N ASN A 222 -8.91 -16.28 2.17
CA ASN A 222 -8.55 -14.99 1.58
C ASN A 222 -7.89 -15.16 0.19
N PRO A 223 -7.81 -14.13 -0.68
CA PRO A 223 -7.32 -14.29 -2.05
C PRO A 223 -5.81 -14.55 -2.17
N LYS A 224 -5.02 -14.44 -1.11
CA LYS A 224 -3.60 -14.80 -1.11
C LYS A 224 -3.37 -16.30 -0.92
N ASN A 225 -4.34 -16.99 -0.33
CA ASN A 225 -4.25 -18.42 -0.02
C ASN A 225 -4.73 -19.32 -1.17
N PHE A 226 -5.24 -18.74 -2.28
CA PHE A 226 -5.54 -19.46 -3.51
C PHE A 226 -4.48 -19.17 -4.56
N ILE A 227 -3.89 -20.23 -5.14
CA ILE A 227 -2.96 -20.14 -6.27
C ILE A 227 -3.73 -20.51 -7.54
N VAL A 228 -3.59 -19.71 -8.59
CA VAL A 228 -4.19 -19.92 -9.90
C VAL A 228 -3.07 -20.15 -10.91
N ASP A 229 -3.09 -21.31 -11.56
CA ASP A 229 -2.11 -21.64 -12.60
C ASP A 229 -2.49 -21.08 -13.99
N LYS A 230 -1.63 -21.27 -14.97
CA LYS A 230 -1.85 -20.84 -16.37
C LYS A 230 -3.07 -21.49 -17.04
N ASN A 231 -3.55 -22.62 -16.54
CA ASN A 231 -4.72 -23.35 -17.05
C ASN A 231 -5.98 -23.04 -16.25
N LEU A 232 -5.94 -22.06 -15.32
CA LEU A 232 -6.99 -21.71 -14.38
C LEU A 232 -7.28 -22.82 -13.34
N ALA A 233 -6.36 -23.75 -13.12
CA ALA A 233 -6.47 -24.69 -12.00
C ALA A 233 -6.18 -23.97 -10.68
N VAL A 234 -7.01 -24.24 -9.66
CA VAL A 234 -6.94 -23.60 -8.36
C VAL A 234 -6.33 -24.55 -7.33
N SER A 235 -5.32 -24.07 -6.61
CA SER A 235 -4.77 -24.74 -5.44
C SER A 235 -4.95 -23.87 -4.19
N LEU A 236 -5.26 -24.49 -3.06
CA LEU A 236 -5.35 -23.85 -1.76
C LEU A 236 -4.06 -24.11 -0.96
N ILE A 237 -3.50 -23.07 -0.39
CA ILE A 237 -2.27 -23.13 0.42
C ILE A 237 -2.52 -22.54 1.80
N ASP A 238 -1.61 -22.80 2.72
CA ASP A 238 -1.62 -22.26 4.10
C ASP A 238 -2.75 -22.80 4.99
N PHE A 239 -2.39 -23.79 5.80
CA PHE A 239 -3.31 -24.52 6.70
C PHE A 239 -3.01 -24.25 8.18
N GLU A 240 -2.21 -23.21 8.49
CA GLU A 240 -1.79 -22.94 9.88
C GLU A 240 -2.95 -22.46 10.77
N ALA A 241 -3.98 -21.85 10.20
CA ALA A 241 -5.17 -21.37 10.90
C ALA A 241 -6.28 -22.42 11.03
N CYS A 242 -6.20 -23.55 10.32
CA CYS A 242 -7.27 -24.53 10.25
C CYS A 242 -7.71 -25.03 11.64
N SER A 243 -8.99 -25.41 11.74
CA SER A 243 -9.60 -25.91 12.98
C SER A 243 -10.66 -26.98 12.66
N ASP A 244 -11.20 -27.62 13.68
CA ASP A 244 -12.34 -28.53 13.48
C ASP A 244 -13.58 -27.75 13.05
N ILE A 245 -14.33 -28.29 12.07
CA ILE A 245 -15.48 -27.62 11.46
C ILE A 245 -16.60 -27.32 12.46
N ASP A 246 -16.83 -28.22 13.41
CA ASP A 246 -17.86 -28.10 14.44
C ASP A 246 -17.44 -27.16 15.60
N GLY A 247 -16.25 -26.60 15.54
CA GLY A 247 -15.74 -25.65 16.53
C GLY A 247 -16.39 -24.28 16.43
N ALA A 248 -16.21 -23.50 17.48
CA ALA A 248 -16.54 -22.06 17.50
C ALA A 248 -15.35 -21.33 18.12
N ASP A 249 -14.27 -21.22 17.36
CA ASP A 249 -13.06 -20.55 17.84
C ASP A 249 -13.21 -19.03 17.79
N SER A 250 -12.90 -18.36 18.88
CA SER A 250 -13.07 -16.90 19.01
C SER A 250 -11.82 -16.11 18.63
N ALA A 251 -10.68 -16.77 18.49
CA ALA A 251 -9.39 -16.14 18.21
C ALA A 251 -8.97 -16.41 16.76
N CYS A 252 -9.51 -15.66 15.81
CA CYS A 252 -9.07 -15.76 14.44
C CYS A 252 -8.14 -14.61 14.06
N LEU A 253 -6.97 -14.95 13.54
CA LEU A 253 -6.01 -14.06 12.90
C LEU A 253 -6.28 -13.91 11.39
N GLY A 254 -7.53 -14.10 10.95
CA GLY A 254 -7.91 -14.01 9.55
C GLY A 254 -7.63 -12.64 8.95
N MET A 255 -7.40 -12.62 7.64
CA MET A 255 -7.11 -11.39 6.89
C MET A 255 -8.29 -10.41 7.02
N PRO A 256 -8.04 -9.12 7.39
CA PRO A 256 -9.09 -8.11 7.40
C PRO A 256 -9.83 -8.06 6.06
N GLY A 257 -11.16 -8.01 6.11
CA GLY A 257 -12.00 -7.99 4.92
C GLY A 257 -12.55 -9.34 4.48
N PHE A 258 -11.97 -10.42 4.95
CA PHE A 258 -12.36 -11.77 4.60
C PHE A 258 -12.81 -12.62 5.80
N SER A 259 -12.89 -12.02 6.96
CA SER A 259 -13.36 -12.67 8.19
C SER A 259 -14.55 -11.92 8.76
N PRO A 260 -15.60 -12.63 9.23
CA PRO A 260 -16.75 -11.98 9.85
C PRO A 260 -16.34 -11.29 11.16
N LEU A 261 -16.95 -10.17 11.43
CA LEU A 261 -16.65 -9.35 12.61
C LEU A 261 -17.43 -9.83 13.86
N CYS A 262 -18.38 -10.73 13.71
CA CYS A 262 -19.15 -11.32 14.80
C CYS A 262 -18.62 -12.71 15.18
N LYS A 263 -19.01 -13.18 16.35
CA LYS A 263 -18.80 -14.58 16.73
C LYS A 263 -19.72 -15.49 15.93
N CYS A 264 -19.17 -16.49 15.27
CA CYS A 264 -19.88 -17.46 14.46
C CYS A 264 -19.21 -18.84 14.55
N ALA A 265 -19.87 -19.87 14.03
CA ALA A 265 -19.26 -21.20 13.87
C ALA A 265 -18.12 -21.14 12.86
N ASN A 266 -17.15 -22.05 13.00
CA ASN A 266 -15.98 -22.10 12.10
C ASN A 266 -16.39 -22.26 10.64
N LYS A 267 -17.38 -23.12 10.38
CA LYS A 267 -17.97 -23.29 9.04
C LYS A 267 -18.55 -21.98 8.47
N GLU A 268 -19.32 -21.25 9.26
CA GLU A 268 -19.92 -19.97 8.84
C GLU A 268 -18.84 -18.92 8.52
N ARG A 269 -17.69 -18.96 9.24
CA ARG A 269 -16.55 -18.09 9.00
C ARG A 269 -15.95 -18.33 7.61
N ASP A 270 -15.73 -19.60 7.27
CA ASP A 270 -15.18 -19.95 5.96
C ASP A 270 -16.16 -19.62 4.82
N GLU A 271 -17.46 -19.90 5.00
CA GLU A 271 -18.50 -19.56 4.04
C GLU A 271 -18.53 -18.03 3.77
N PHE A 272 -18.43 -17.23 4.84
CA PHE A 272 -18.34 -15.77 4.72
C PHE A 272 -17.04 -15.33 4.01
N GLY A 273 -15.90 -15.92 4.39
CA GLY A 273 -14.62 -15.63 3.75
C GLY A 273 -14.66 -15.94 2.25
N LEU A 274 -15.22 -17.09 1.87
CA LEU A 274 -15.37 -17.47 0.47
C LEU A 274 -16.31 -16.51 -0.28
N ALA A 275 -17.43 -16.10 0.31
CA ALA A 275 -18.32 -15.11 -0.30
C ALA A 275 -17.61 -13.77 -0.53
N CYS A 276 -16.76 -13.33 0.43
CA CYS A 276 -15.92 -12.15 0.25
C CYS A 276 -14.92 -12.32 -0.88
N VAL A 277 -14.26 -13.48 -1.00
CA VAL A 277 -13.31 -13.79 -2.09
C VAL A 277 -14.02 -13.85 -3.44
N LEU A 278 -15.21 -14.46 -3.52
CA LEU A 278 -16.01 -14.50 -4.74
C LEU A 278 -16.50 -13.10 -5.15
N SER A 279 -16.94 -12.28 -4.18
CA SER A 279 -17.26 -10.89 -4.44
C SER A 279 -16.05 -10.10 -4.92
N TYR A 280 -14.88 -10.28 -4.29
CA TYR A 280 -13.60 -9.66 -4.68
C TYR A 280 -13.19 -10.04 -6.11
N LEU A 281 -13.44 -11.27 -6.54
CA LEU A 281 -13.14 -11.73 -7.89
C LEU A 281 -13.89 -10.90 -8.95
N PHE A 282 -15.13 -10.47 -8.70
CA PHE A 282 -15.94 -9.68 -9.64
C PHE A 282 -16.03 -8.19 -9.30
N TRP A 283 -15.66 -7.81 -8.08
CA TRP A 283 -15.61 -6.42 -7.64
C TRP A 283 -14.49 -6.26 -6.61
N PRO A 284 -13.23 -6.11 -7.06
CA PRO A 284 -12.07 -6.07 -6.17
C PRO A 284 -12.06 -4.81 -5.32
N SER A 285 -12.67 -4.87 -4.14
CA SER A 285 -12.71 -3.84 -3.13
C SER A 285 -12.60 -4.44 -1.73
N TRP A 286 -11.95 -3.74 -0.81
CA TRP A 286 -11.70 -4.16 0.58
C TRP A 286 -12.77 -3.67 1.56
N SER A 287 -13.80 -2.96 1.13
CA SER A 287 -14.78 -2.30 2.00
C SER A 287 -15.65 -3.27 2.80
N SER A 288 -15.75 -4.54 2.40
CA SER A 288 -16.48 -5.58 3.15
C SER A 288 -15.94 -5.85 4.56
N SER A 289 -14.71 -5.42 4.85
CA SER A 289 -14.13 -5.48 6.20
C SER A 289 -14.95 -4.72 7.24
N PHE A 290 -15.51 -3.58 6.85
CA PHE A 290 -16.22 -2.68 7.76
C PHE A 290 -17.73 -2.89 7.75
N SER A 291 -18.27 -3.23 6.59
CA SER A 291 -19.69 -3.51 6.44
C SER A 291 -19.91 -4.74 5.58
N PRO A 292 -20.15 -5.91 6.18
CA PRO A 292 -20.53 -7.11 5.43
C PRO A 292 -21.74 -6.92 4.52
N ARG A 293 -22.62 -5.96 4.82
CA ARG A 293 -23.77 -5.59 3.96
C ARG A 293 -23.36 -5.06 2.61
N SER A 294 -22.14 -4.51 2.47
CA SER A 294 -21.61 -4.07 1.18
C SER A 294 -21.58 -5.19 0.13
N LEU A 295 -21.51 -6.45 0.55
CA LEU A 295 -21.61 -7.60 -0.36
C LEU A 295 -22.95 -7.61 -1.14
N TYR A 296 -24.06 -7.30 -0.46
CA TYR A 296 -25.39 -7.17 -1.13
C TYR A 296 -25.48 -5.90 -1.97
N GLU A 297 -24.90 -4.80 -1.52
CA GLU A 297 -24.95 -3.51 -2.21
C GLU A 297 -24.14 -3.51 -3.51
N ARG A 298 -23.17 -4.40 -3.65
CA ARG A 298 -22.39 -4.61 -4.87
C ARG A 298 -23.10 -5.43 -5.93
N LEU A 299 -24.08 -6.28 -5.56
CA LEU A 299 -24.76 -7.15 -6.51
C LEU A 299 -25.37 -6.41 -7.72
N PRO A 300 -26.06 -5.25 -7.55
CA PRO A 300 -26.52 -4.48 -8.69
C PRO A 300 -25.41 -3.91 -9.57
N LEU A 301 -24.26 -3.56 -8.99
CA LEU A 301 -23.10 -3.07 -9.73
C LEU A 301 -22.45 -4.21 -10.55
N ILE A 302 -22.34 -5.39 -9.95
CA ILE A 302 -21.86 -6.59 -10.63
C ILE A 302 -22.81 -6.99 -11.76
N ASP A 303 -24.12 -7.03 -11.52
CA ASP A 303 -25.15 -7.38 -12.52
C ASP A 303 -25.19 -6.43 -13.73
N LYS A 304 -24.78 -5.17 -13.50
CA LYS A 304 -24.68 -4.17 -14.57
C LYS A 304 -23.54 -4.45 -15.57
N HIS A 305 -22.45 -5.04 -15.11
CA HIS A 305 -21.23 -5.17 -15.88
C HIS A 305 -20.85 -6.61 -16.25
N PHE A 306 -21.39 -7.59 -15.54
CA PHE A 306 -21.12 -9.02 -15.74
C PHE A 306 -22.38 -9.79 -16.05
N PRO A 307 -22.30 -11.00 -16.63
CA PRO A 307 -23.46 -11.86 -16.85
C PRO A 307 -24.22 -12.14 -15.56
N SER A 308 -25.56 -12.22 -15.63
CA SER A 308 -26.45 -12.46 -14.47
C SER A 308 -26.10 -13.73 -13.67
N SER A 309 -25.51 -14.73 -14.34
CA SER A 309 -25.01 -15.95 -13.66
C SER A 309 -23.97 -15.67 -12.57
N VAL A 310 -23.24 -14.56 -12.65
CA VAL A 310 -22.30 -14.12 -11.60
C VAL A 310 -23.07 -13.64 -10.37
N LYS A 311 -24.05 -12.78 -10.58
CA LYS A 311 -24.93 -12.30 -9.52
C LYS A 311 -25.68 -13.44 -8.86
N ASP A 312 -26.29 -14.33 -9.66
CA ASP A 312 -27.04 -15.48 -9.15
C ASP A 312 -26.17 -16.37 -8.24
N MET A 313 -24.94 -16.65 -8.64
CA MET A 313 -23.98 -17.40 -7.82
C MET A 313 -23.66 -16.68 -6.50
N LEU A 314 -23.43 -15.37 -6.53
CA LEU A 314 -23.15 -14.59 -5.31
C LEU A 314 -24.38 -14.53 -4.39
N GLU A 315 -25.57 -14.30 -4.94
CA GLU A 315 -26.83 -14.29 -4.17
C GLU A 315 -27.09 -15.64 -3.50
N GLU A 316 -26.83 -16.75 -4.18
CA GLU A 316 -26.92 -18.10 -3.62
C GLU A 316 -26.03 -18.25 -2.39
N GLN A 317 -24.76 -17.86 -2.50
CA GLN A 317 -23.82 -17.91 -1.38
C GLN A 317 -24.25 -17.02 -0.20
N LEU A 318 -24.67 -15.80 -0.47
CA LEU A 318 -25.07 -14.87 0.59
C LEU A 318 -26.39 -15.30 1.27
N SER A 319 -27.33 -15.91 0.53
CA SER A 319 -28.63 -16.33 1.04
C SER A 319 -28.55 -17.48 2.05
N CYS A 320 -27.50 -18.28 1.99
CA CYS A 320 -27.27 -19.40 2.91
C CYS A 320 -26.78 -18.96 4.30
N MET A 321 -26.33 -17.71 4.44
CA MET A 321 -25.72 -17.21 5.67
C MET A 321 -26.72 -16.64 6.65
N ALA A 322 -26.41 -16.76 7.94
CA ALA A 322 -27.22 -16.15 8.99
C ALA A 322 -27.16 -14.63 8.94
N SER A 323 -28.30 -13.95 9.06
CA SER A 323 -28.40 -12.48 8.97
C SER A 323 -27.46 -11.73 9.93
N ARG A 324 -27.17 -12.32 11.11
CA ARG A 324 -26.24 -11.73 12.10
C ARG A 324 -24.81 -11.54 11.59
N ILE A 325 -24.39 -12.30 10.57
CA ILE A 325 -23.04 -12.20 9.98
C ILE A 325 -22.86 -10.86 9.25
N PHE A 326 -23.98 -10.30 8.75
CA PHE A 326 -23.98 -9.03 8.04
C PHE A 326 -24.16 -7.81 8.95
N ASP A 327 -24.30 -8.01 10.26
CA ASP A 327 -24.40 -6.91 11.20
C ASP A 327 -23.01 -6.32 11.46
N SER A 328 -22.87 -5.00 11.27
CA SER A 328 -21.64 -4.28 11.61
C SER A 328 -21.53 -4.12 13.12
N PRO A 329 -20.49 -4.66 13.78
CA PRO A 329 -20.29 -4.47 15.22
C PRO A 329 -19.94 -3.03 15.57
N PHE A 330 -19.58 -2.23 14.58
CA PHE A 330 -19.28 -0.80 14.75
C PHE A 330 -20.52 0.08 14.64
N GLY A 331 -21.70 -0.50 14.33
CA GLY A 331 -22.92 0.27 14.09
C GLY A 331 -22.80 1.20 12.88
N LEU A 332 -21.95 0.86 11.91
CA LEU A 332 -21.69 1.63 10.70
C LEU A 332 -22.34 0.98 9.48
N VAL A 333 -22.84 1.81 8.58
CA VAL A 333 -23.42 1.39 7.29
C VAL A 333 -22.84 2.25 6.17
N PRO A 334 -22.70 1.71 4.94
CA PRO A 334 -22.29 2.51 3.79
C PRO A 334 -23.22 3.69 3.53
N VAL A 335 -22.67 4.71 2.90
CA VAL A 335 -23.44 5.89 2.49
C VAL A 335 -24.08 5.63 1.13
N ALA A 336 -25.40 5.81 1.02
CA ALA A 336 -26.08 5.73 -0.27
C ALA A 336 -25.65 6.89 -1.19
N SER A 337 -25.15 6.56 -2.41
CA SER A 337 -24.51 7.52 -3.31
C SER A 337 -25.47 8.28 -4.25
N GLU A 338 -26.78 8.08 -4.17
CA GLU A 338 -27.73 8.47 -5.23
C GLU A 338 -28.03 9.97 -5.36
N LYS A 339 -27.88 10.78 -4.31
CA LYS A 339 -28.09 12.24 -4.36
C LYS A 339 -27.23 12.93 -3.28
N ILE A 340 -26.02 13.29 -3.62
CA ILE A 340 -25.14 13.97 -2.67
C ILE A 340 -24.83 15.37 -3.18
N ASP A 341 -25.28 16.36 -2.42
CA ASP A 341 -24.76 17.73 -2.53
C ASP A 341 -23.35 17.78 -1.95
N SER A 342 -22.37 18.18 -2.73
CA SER A 342 -20.95 18.16 -2.37
C SER A 342 -20.67 18.97 -1.09
N CYS A 343 -21.34 20.10 -0.90
CA CYS A 343 -21.13 20.96 0.26
C CYS A 343 -21.68 20.29 1.53
N SER A 344 -22.92 19.77 1.49
CA SER A 344 -23.51 19.03 2.61
C SER A 344 -22.69 17.77 2.94
N PHE A 345 -22.19 17.08 1.93
CA PHE A 345 -21.36 15.89 2.14
C PHE A 345 -20.03 16.23 2.82
N ALA A 346 -19.36 17.31 2.37
CA ALA A 346 -18.12 17.79 3.00
C ALA A 346 -18.35 18.22 4.46
N GLN A 347 -19.50 18.87 4.77
CA GLN A 347 -19.86 19.20 6.16
C GLN A 347 -20.00 17.95 7.04
N ARG A 348 -20.60 16.88 6.52
CA ARG A 348 -20.77 15.62 7.25
C ARG A 348 -19.43 14.88 7.44
N LEU A 349 -18.52 14.93 6.46
CA LEU A 349 -17.15 14.44 6.61
C LEU A 349 -16.40 15.23 7.69
N ALA A 350 -16.50 16.56 7.67
CA ALA A 350 -15.89 17.42 8.68
C ALA A 350 -16.43 17.13 10.08
N ALA A 351 -17.74 16.86 10.22
CA ALA A 351 -18.34 16.42 11.48
C ALA A 351 -17.77 15.07 11.94
N GLY A 352 -17.53 14.13 11.02
CA GLY A 352 -16.87 12.85 11.30
C GLY A 352 -15.44 13.03 11.79
N ILE A 353 -14.67 13.92 11.15
CA ILE A 353 -13.31 14.27 11.58
C ILE A 353 -13.34 14.87 12.99
N ALA A 354 -14.22 15.85 13.24
CA ALA A 354 -14.33 16.49 14.55
C ALA A 354 -14.67 15.48 15.66
N LYS A 355 -15.57 14.53 15.39
CA LYS A 355 -15.93 13.45 16.33
C LYS A 355 -14.77 12.48 16.59
N SER A 356 -13.83 12.37 15.66
CA SER A 356 -12.65 11.49 15.75
C SER A 356 -11.46 12.12 16.47
N ARG A 357 -11.53 13.40 16.82
CA ARG A 357 -10.43 14.16 17.45
C ARG A 357 -10.12 13.65 18.85
N ARG A 358 -8.84 13.34 19.13
CA ARG A 358 -8.37 12.75 20.41
C ARG A 358 -7.08 13.42 20.89
N PRO A 359 -7.14 14.62 21.49
CA PRO A 359 -5.94 15.38 21.90
C PRO A 359 -5.10 14.67 22.95
N ASP A 360 -5.71 13.80 23.77
CA ASP A 360 -5.08 13.06 24.87
C ASP A 360 -4.80 11.59 24.53
N ASP A 361 -4.73 11.24 23.23
CA ASP A 361 -4.43 9.87 22.80
C ASP A 361 -3.07 9.40 23.33
N SER A 362 -3.04 8.19 23.91
CA SER A 362 -1.83 7.59 24.48
C SER A 362 -0.73 7.35 23.43
N GLU A 363 -1.11 7.16 22.20
CA GLU A 363 -0.19 6.97 21.07
C GLU A 363 0.31 8.30 20.48
N GLY A 364 -0.18 9.42 20.99
CA GLY A 364 0.28 10.76 20.62
C GLY A 364 -0.17 11.22 19.24
N ARG A 365 -1.33 10.78 18.76
CA ARG A 365 -2.00 11.25 17.53
C ARG A 365 -3.21 12.10 17.89
N LEU A 366 -3.48 13.12 17.07
CA LEU A 366 -4.69 13.94 17.21
C LEU A 366 -5.88 13.27 16.53
N TYR A 367 -5.63 12.65 15.39
CA TYR A 367 -6.61 12.05 14.52
C TYR A 367 -6.23 10.60 14.16
N PRO A 368 -7.20 9.68 14.06
CA PRO A 368 -6.96 8.36 13.51
C PRO A 368 -6.71 8.47 12.00
N GLY A 369 -5.58 8.01 11.57
CA GLY A 369 -5.17 7.91 10.16
C GLY A 369 -4.79 6.49 9.79
N ASP A 370 -4.26 6.33 8.58
CA ASP A 370 -3.72 5.07 8.10
C ASP A 370 -2.61 4.56 9.03
N ALA A 371 -2.45 3.25 9.09
CA ALA A 371 -1.43 2.61 9.93
C ALA A 371 0.00 3.04 9.59
N THR A 372 0.25 3.49 8.36
CA THR A 372 1.55 4.03 7.92
C THR A 372 2.00 5.26 8.70
N GLN A 373 1.09 5.99 9.36
CA GLN A 373 1.46 7.11 10.24
C GLN A 373 2.47 6.73 11.33
N PHE A 374 2.51 5.45 11.74
CA PHE A 374 3.46 4.94 12.72
C PHE A 374 4.81 4.53 12.10
N LEU A 375 4.86 4.34 10.78
CA LEU A 375 6.07 3.96 10.04
C LEU A 375 6.90 5.18 9.62
N HIS A 376 6.29 6.37 9.52
CA HIS A 376 6.96 7.60 9.08
C HIS A 376 7.73 8.31 10.22
N GLY A 377 8.10 7.58 11.25
CA GLY A 377 8.81 8.14 12.39
C GLY A 377 7.95 9.09 13.25
N PRO A 378 8.57 10.01 14.01
CA PRO A 378 7.82 10.88 14.92
C PRO A 378 6.91 11.89 14.21
N LEU A 379 7.22 12.25 12.95
CA LEU A 379 6.42 13.21 12.18
C LEU A 379 5.17 12.61 11.54
N GLY A 380 5.06 11.30 11.31
CA GLY A 380 3.92 10.71 10.62
C GLY A 380 2.54 10.97 11.27
N ARG A 381 2.54 11.33 12.57
CA ARG A 381 1.31 11.74 13.29
C ARG A 381 1.01 13.23 13.16
N LEU A 382 1.98 14.02 12.66
CA LEU A 382 1.94 15.48 12.58
C LEU A 382 1.95 15.99 11.14
N ASP A 383 2.48 15.23 10.20
CA ASP A 383 2.73 15.59 8.82
C ASP A 383 1.45 15.87 8.01
N ILE A 384 1.62 16.21 6.73
CA ILE A 384 0.48 16.45 5.83
C ILE A 384 -0.11 15.11 5.37
N GLU A 385 0.73 14.10 5.10
CA GLU A 385 0.29 12.88 4.44
C GLU A 385 -0.71 12.09 5.28
N THR A 386 -0.32 11.72 6.49
CA THR A 386 -1.11 10.86 7.38
C THR A 386 -1.39 11.48 8.75
N GLY A 387 -0.83 12.66 9.01
CA GLY A 387 -0.86 13.34 10.29
C GLY A 387 -1.88 14.47 10.40
N ALA A 388 -1.79 15.19 11.51
CA ALA A 388 -2.74 16.23 11.88
C ALA A 388 -2.66 17.47 10.97
N ALA A 389 -1.51 17.78 10.37
CA ALA A 389 -1.36 18.97 9.54
C ALA A 389 -2.19 18.92 8.25
N GLY A 390 -2.24 17.76 7.58
CA GLY A 390 -3.10 17.59 6.40
C GLY A 390 -4.58 17.72 6.72
N VAL A 391 -5.01 17.18 7.86
CA VAL A 391 -6.38 17.32 8.34
C VAL A 391 -6.71 18.79 8.64
N ALA A 392 -5.85 19.48 9.39
CA ALA A 392 -6.03 20.90 9.73
C ALA A 392 -6.07 21.78 8.47
N LEU A 393 -5.22 21.50 7.48
CA LEU A 393 -5.21 22.22 6.20
C LEU A 393 -6.56 22.12 5.49
N MET A 394 -7.10 20.92 5.33
CA MET A 394 -8.36 20.71 4.60
C MET A 394 -9.57 21.27 5.36
N LEU A 395 -9.60 21.13 6.68
CA LEU A 395 -10.65 21.75 7.50
C LEU A 395 -10.58 23.28 7.46
N GLY A 396 -9.38 23.87 7.53
CA GLY A 396 -9.18 25.31 7.41
C GLY A 396 -9.58 25.87 6.06
N ARG A 397 -9.22 25.19 4.96
CA ARG A 397 -9.66 25.54 3.59
C ARG A 397 -11.19 25.41 3.43
N PHE A 398 -11.80 24.51 4.16
CA PHE A 398 -13.25 24.35 4.24
C PHE A 398 -13.92 25.44 5.11
N GLY A 399 -13.14 26.32 5.73
CA GLY A 399 -13.62 27.47 6.52
C GLY A 399 -13.88 27.18 8.00
N LEU A 400 -13.35 26.06 8.53
CA LEU A 400 -13.50 25.72 9.94
C LEU A 400 -12.34 26.28 10.79
N ASP A 401 -12.62 26.58 12.06
CA ASP A 401 -11.57 26.97 13.02
C ASP A 401 -10.72 25.75 13.42
N VAL A 402 -9.43 25.84 13.11
CA VAL A 402 -8.41 24.82 13.41
C VAL A 402 -7.34 25.33 14.38
N SER A 403 -7.59 26.42 15.09
CA SER A 403 -6.65 27.03 16.02
C SER A 403 -6.15 26.06 17.09
N SER A 404 -7.04 25.23 17.61
CA SER A 404 -6.70 24.20 18.62
C SER A 404 -5.81 23.07 18.04
N ASP A 405 -5.92 22.79 16.74
CA ASP A 405 -5.11 21.77 16.07
C ASP A 405 -3.70 22.30 15.81
N VAL A 406 -3.59 23.55 15.35
CA VAL A 406 -2.31 24.24 15.17
C VAL A 406 -1.55 24.33 16.50
N GLU A 407 -2.24 24.61 17.60
CA GLU A 407 -1.62 24.66 18.93
C GLU A 407 -1.14 23.27 19.39
N TRP A 408 -1.95 22.23 19.15
CA TRP A 408 -1.59 20.85 19.48
C TRP A 408 -0.36 20.42 18.68
N ILE A 409 -0.34 20.64 17.34
CA ILE A 409 0.79 20.31 16.46
C ILE A 409 2.05 21.05 16.94
N THR A 410 1.95 22.36 17.21
CA THR A 410 3.06 23.18 17.71
C THR A 410 3.64 22.60 18.99
N THR A 411 2.77 22.22 19.95
CA THR A 411 3.19 21.64 21.23
C THR A 411 3.94 20.31 21.06
N LYS A 412 3.48 19.47 20.13
CA LYS A 412 4.13 18.17 19.86
C LYS A 412 5.46 18.35 19.12
N LEU A 413 5.55 19.30 18.19
CA LEU A 413 6.78 19.65 17.49
C LEU A 413 7.88 20.13 18.45
N LEU A 414 7.55 20.95 19.43
CA LEU A 414 8.52 21.45 20.41
C LEU A 414 9.04 20.37 21.37
N LYS A 415 8.33 19.24 21.51
CA LYS A 415 8.71 18.13 22.40
C LYS A 415 9.52 17.03 21.71
N SER A 416 9.66 17.06 20.41
CA SER A 416 10.30 16.00 19.63
C SER A 416 11.65 16.46 19.04
N GLU A 417 12.61 15.55 18.88
CA GLU A 417 13.91 15.79 18.23
C GLU A 417 13.72 15.83 16.69
N ILE A 418 13.25 16.96 16.15
CA ILE A 418 12.72 17.06 14.79
C ILE A 418 13.73 17.55 13.77
N SER A 419 14.92 17.99 14.17
CA SER A 419 15.91 18.61 13.30
C SER A 419 16.36 17.77 12.09
N LEU A 420 16.06 16.47 12.07
CA LEU A 420 16.44 15.54 11.00
C LEU A 420 15.41 15.41 9.87
N HIS A 421 14.22 16.02 9.97
CA HIS A 421 13.10 15.80 9.05
C HIS A 421 12.59 17.09 8.39
N PHE A 422 13.50 18.00 8.04
CA PHE A 422 13.10 19.30 7.47
C PHE A 422 12.49 19.18 6.08
N HIS A 423 13.07 18.36 5.21
CA HIS A 423 12.74 18.29 3.79
C HIS A 423 11.41 17.61 3.48
N GLY A 424 10.82 18.02 2.35
CA GLY A 424 9.61 17.45 1.79
C GLY A 424 8.32 18.18 2.17
N LEU A 425 7.38 18.21 1.23
CA LEU A 425 6.07 18.81 1.44
C LEU A 425 5.19 17.93 2.33
N LEU A 426 5.15 16.63 2.06
CA LEU A 426 4.20 15.74 2.72
C LEU A 426 4.70 15.28 4.10
N ARG A 427 5.99 14.98 4.24
CA ARG A 427 6.58 14.37 5.46
C ARG A 427 7.58 15.26 6.17
N GLY A 428 7.86 16.46 5.64
CA GLY A 428 8.83 17.40 6.22
C GLY A 428 8.22 18.41 7.19
N THR A 429 9.06 18.96 8.09
CA THR A 429 8.65 20.09 8.93
C THR A 429 8.38 21.35 8.14
N VAL A 430 9.03 21.54 6.98
CA VAL A 430 8.74 22.66 6.07
C VAL A 430 7.35 22.57 5.48
N GLY A 431 6.85 21.33 5.23
CA GLY A 431 5.46 21.13 4.80
C GLY A 431 4.47 21.54 5.91
N ILE A 432 4.74 21.19 7.16
CA ILE A 432 3.91 21.66 8.29
C ILE A 432 3.95 23.19 8.40
N ALA A 433 5.11 23.81 8.17
CA ALA A 433 5.24 25.27 8.14
C ALA A 433 4.40 25.90 7.01
N SER A 434 4.33 25.27 5.81
CA SER A 434 3.47 25.74 4.74
C SER A 434 1.98 25.64 5.05
N VAL A 435 1.57 24.63 5.82
CA VAL A 435 0.20 24.57 6.35
C VAL A 435 -0.08 25.72 7.32
N PHE A 436 0.84 26.00 8.22
CA PHE A 436 0.67 27.12 9.16
C PHE A 436 0.58 28.46 8.47
N SER A 437 1.37 28.71 7.41
CA SER A 437 1.30 29.97 6.64
C SER A 437 -0.05 30.12 5.96
N GLN A 438 -0.57 29.08 5.29
CA GLN A 438 -1.87 29.08 4.64
C GLN A 438 -3.05 29.31 5.62
N LEU A 439 -2.90 28.83 6.85
CA LEU A 439 -3.90 29.02 7.92
C LEU A 439 -3.76 30.39 8.62
N GLY A 440 -2.84 31.26 8.18
CA GLY A 440 -2.63 32.60 8.74
C GLY A 440 -1.68 32.69 9.94
N TYR A 441 -0.99 31.60 10.27
CA TYR A 441 -0.05 31.53 11.41
C TYR A 441 1.40 31.75 10.96
N CYS A 442 1.69 32.86 10.23
CA CYS A 442 3.00 33.16 9.68
C CYS A 442 4.14 33.13 10.69
N GLU A 443 3.95 33.66 11.89
CA GLU A 443 4.99 33.65 12.94
C GLU A 443 5.38 32.22 13.33
N LYS A 444 4.40 31.33 13.47
CA LYS A 444 4.64 29.91 13.78
C LYS A 444 5.31 29.22 12.59
N ALA A 445 4.88 29.50 11.36
CA ALA A 445 5.48 28.98 10.15
C ALA A 445 6.96 29.33 10.05
N ILE A 446 7.30 30.61 10.18
CA ILE A 446 8.70 31.11 10.14
C ILE A 446 9.52 30.52 11.30
N GLY A 447 8.93 30.38 12.48
CA GLY A 447 9.59 29.80 13.66
C GLY A 447 10.00 28.32 13.50
N LEU A 448 9.44 27.61 12.54
CA LEU A 448 9.83 26.22 12.21
C LEU A 448 10.98 26.14 11.20
N LEU A 449 11.35 27.26 10.56
CA LEU A 449 12.36 27.27 9.50
C LEU A 449 13.77 27.47 10.10
N PRO A 450 14.80 26.74 9.60
CA PRO A 450 16.19 26.99 9.96
C PRO A 450 16.70 28.30 9.32
N LEU A 451 17.87 28.76 9.77
CA LEU A 451 18.53 29.95 9.19
C LEU A 451 19.16 29.67 7.82
N SER A 452 19.43 28.42 7.51
CA SER A 452 19.98 27.90 6.27
C SER A 452 19.50 26.48 6.06
N LEU A 453 19.63 25.92 4.85
CA LEU A 453 19.30 24.52 4.60
C LEU A 453 20.08 23.61 5.54
N PRO A 454 19.42 22.60 6.15
CA PRO A 454 20.11 21.59 6.95
C PRO A 454 21.15 20.86 6.10
N TYR A 455 22.31 20.58 6.66
CA TYR A 455 23.37 19.85 6.00
C TYR A 455 22.99 18.40 5.72
N GLY A 456 23.23 17.98 4.50
CA GLY A 456 23.07 16.63 3.99
C GLY A 456 22.10 16.61 2.82
N PRO A 457 22.63 16.66 1.56
CA PRO A 457 21.77 16.47 0.40
C PRO A 457 21.22 15.05 0.51
N SER A 458 19.92 14.91 0.67
CA SER A 458 19.30 13.72 0.18
C SER A 458 19.29 13.88 -1.34
N ASP A 459 19.78 12.90 -2.09
CA ASP A 459 19.63 12.86 -3.55
C ASP A 459 18.13 12.72 -3.95
N ASP A 460 17.24 12.82 -2.99
CA ASP A 460 15.80 12.73 -3.11
C ASP A 460 15.22 14.03 -3.71
N ILE A 461 14.82 13.96 -4.97
CA ILE A 461 14.17 15.04 -5.71
C ILE A 461 12.65 15.07 -5.55
N SER A 462 12.08 14.19 -4.74
CA SER A 462 10.62 14.00 -4.60
C SER A 462 9.90 15.18 -3.95
N ILE A 463 8.60 15.25 -4.16
CA ILE A 463 7.71 16.14 -3.38
C ILE A 463 7.52 15.61 -1.96
N ARG A 464 7.42 14.29 -1.79
CA ARG A 464 7.06 13.66 -0.51
C ARG A 464 8.02 14.03 0.60
N SER A 465 9.29 13.68 0.43
CA SER A 465 10.34 13.82 1.44
C SER A 465 11.56 14.59 0.94
N GLY A 466 11.58 14.97 -0.34
CA GLY A 466 12.73 15.53 -1.03
C GLY A 466 12.71 17.04 -1.22
N ILE A 467 13.66 17.49 -2.05
CA ILE A 467 13.91 18.91 -2.25
C ILE A 467 12.81 19.60 -3.05
N ALA A 468 12.12 18.93 -4.01
CA ALA A 468 11.01 19.53 -4.73
C ALA A 468 9.87 19.90 -3.78
N GLY A 469 9.53 19.03 -2.82
CA GLY A 469 8.55 19.35 -1.79
C GLY A 469 8.97 20.50 -0.89
N THR A 470 10.25 20.61 -0.58
CA THR A 470 10.81 21.74 0.18
C THR A 470 10.65 23.06 -0.61
N VAL A 471 10.95 23.05 -1.90
CA VAL A 471 10.78 24.23 -2.79
C VAL A 471 9.31 24.65 -2.83
N LEU A 472 8.38 23.74 -3.08
CA LEU A 472 6.95 24.05 -3.13
C LEU A 472 6.44 24.60 -1.80
N SER A 473 6.87 24.04 -0.67
CA SER A 473 6.54 24.54 0.67
C SER A 473 7.04 25.96 0.89
N LEU A 474 8.29 26.25 0.49
CA LEU A 474 8.89 27.58 0.66
C LEU A 474 8.28 28.61 -0.30
N LEU A 475 7.88 28.23 -1.51
CA LEU A 475 7.11 29.09 -2.42
C LEU A 475 5.80 29.53 -1.76
N GLN A 476 5.06 28.60 -1.18
CA GLN A 476 3.81 28.90 -0.46
C GLN A 476 4.06 29.85 0.71
N ILE A 477 5.03 29.53 1.59
CA ILE A 477 5.34 30.37 2.76
C ILE A 477 5.82 31.76 2.31
N ASN A 478 6.60 31.86 1.23
CA ASN A 478 7.06 33.13 0.68
C ASN A 478 5.90 33.99 0.17
N SER A 479 4.93 33.35 -0.49
CA SER A 479 3.70 34.02 -0.94
C SER A 479 2.87 34.56 0.23
N ASP A 480 2.67 33.75 1.27
CA ASP A 480 1.80 34.09 2.41
C ASP A 480 2.43 35.07 3.38
N CYS A 481 3.73 34.94 3.66
CA CYS A 481 4.39 35.62 4.78
C CYS A 481 5.36 36.73 4.36
N GLY A 482 5.87 36.74 3.12
CA GLY A 482 6.74 37.79 2.57
C GLY A 482 8.07 38.02 3.33
N CYS A 483 8.63 37.02 3.98
CA CYS A 483 9.78 37.14 4.87
C CYS A 483 11.13 36.99 4.14
N PRO A 484 12.12 37.89 4.34
CA PRO A 484 13.45 37.77 3.70
C PRO A 484 14.19 36.46 4.01
N GLN A 485 14.02 35.90 5.19
CA GLN A 485 14.59 34.59 5.55
C GLN A 485 14.03 33.47 4.66
N VAL A 486 12.71 33.47 4.43
CA VAL A 486 12.05 32.49 3.55
C VAL A 486 12.58 32.61 2.13
N ARG A 487 12.69 33.86 1.62
CA ARG A 487 13.20 34.11 0.26
C ARG A 487 14.65 33.64 0.09
N LYS A 488 15.48 33.78 1.12
CA LYS A 488 16.85 33.27 1.13
C LYS A 488 16.87 31.72 1.05
N LEU A 489 16.08 31.05 1.92
CA LEU A 489 15.98 29.61 1.94
C LEU A 489 15.41 29.04 0.62
N LEU A 490 14.44 29.75 0.04
CA LEU A 490 13.88 29.40 -1.27
C LEU A 490 14.96 29.43 -2.37
N GLY A 491 15.80 30.49 -2.40
CA GLY A 491 16.90 30.58 -3.35
C GLY A 491 17.92 29.44 -3.18
N GLU A 492 18.36 29.16 -1.95
CA GLU A 492 19.26 28.04 -1.64
C GLU A 492 18.64 26.68 -2.04
N SER A 493 17.31 26.50 -1.81
CA SER A 493 16.60 25.28 -2.15
C SER A 493 16.43 25.11 -3.66
N ALA A 494 16.20 26.21 -4.39
CA ALA A 494 16.10 26.20 -5.86
C ALA A 494 17.43 25.78 -6.50
N ASP A 495 18.55 26.38 -6.07
CA ASP A 495 19.88 25.98 -6.53
C ASP A 495 20.16 24.50 -6.26
N PHE A 496 19.80 24.03 -5.06
CA PHE A 496 19.98 22.63 -4.68
C PHE A 496 19.09 21.67 -5.50
N LEU A 497 17.84 22.05 -5.79
CA LEU A 497 16.95 21.25 -6.66
C LEU A 497 17.58 21.12 -8.06
N ARG A 498 18.05 22.22 -8.65
CA ARG A 498 18.72 22.22 -9.96
C ARG A 498 19.90 21.22 -9.97
N ASP A 499 20.79 21.36 -8.99
CA ASP A 499 21.99 20.53 -8.91
C ASP A 499 21.65 19.05 -8.70
N SER A 500 20.63 18.76 -7.88
CA SER A 500 20.14 17.39 -7.65
C SER A 500 19.52 16.78 -8.90
N VAL A 501 18.68 17.53 -9.63
CA VAL A 501 18.11 17.07 -10.91
C VAL A 501 19.20 16.76 -11.92
N LEU A 502 20.16 17.68 -12.12
CA LEU A 502 21.26 17.48 -13.07
C LEU A 502 22.15 16.28 -12.70
N LYS A 503 22.45 16.10 -11.41
CA LYS A 503 23.21 14.94 -10.92
C LYS A 503 22.50 13.61 -11.18
N ASN A 504 21.18 13.55 -10.94
CA ASN A 504 20.41 12.32 -11.13
C ASN A 504 20.18 11.97 -12.62
N LEU A 505 20.43 12.91 -13.55
CA LEU A 505 20.41 12.67 -15.00
C LEU A 505 21.74 12.08 -15.52
N GLU A 506 22.82 12.15 -14.75
CA GLU A 506 24.10 11.55 -15.13
C GLU A 506 24.01 10.02 -15.08
N PRO A 507 24.45 9.30 -16.13
CA PRO A 507 24.42 7.85 -16.13
C PRO A 507 25.32 7.31 -15.00
N VAL A 508 24.74 6.47 -14.15
CA VAL A 508 25.47 5.80 -13.08
C VAL A 508 26.51 4.84 -13.69
N SER A 509 27.80 5.04 -13.39
CA SER A 509 28.93 4.37 -14.04
C SER A 509 29.04 2.85 -13.81
N ASP A 510 28.17 2.25 -12.99
CA ASP A 510 28.25 0.85 -12.56
C ASP A 510 26.96 0.01 -12.73
N GLY A 511 26.11 0.33 -13.72
CA GLY A 511 24.99 -0.57 -14.07
C GLY A 511 23.94 -0.78 -12.96
N ALA A 512 23.96 0.00 -11.90
CA ALA A 512 22.88 0.09 -10.95
C ALA A 512 21.83 1.01 -11.58
N GLU A 513 20.81 0.42 -12.21
CA GLU A 513 19.58 1.14 -12.49
C GLU A 513 19.03 1.60 -11.13
N THR A 514 19.14 2.89 -10.87
CA THR A 514 18.37 3.51 -9.78
C THR A 514 16.92 3.38 -10.21
N GLY A 515 16.20 2.45 -9.64
CA GLY A 515 14.76 2.38 -9.76
C GLY A 515 14.18 3.71 -9.27
N ASN A 516 14.02 4.67 -10.16
CA ASN A 516 13.46 5.95 -9.82
C ASN A 516 11.98 5.72 -9.52
N ALA A 517 11.57 6.07 -8.32
CA ALA A 517 10.16 6.16 -7.98
C ALA A 517 9.47 7.04 -9.03
N VAL A 518 8.26 6.67 -9.44
CA VAL A 518 7.52 7.27 -10.55
C VAL A 518 6.34 8.04 -10.01
N GLY A 519 5.85 9.05 -10.72
CA GLY A 519 4.64 9.76 -10.37
C GLY A 519 4.85 11.09 -9.66
N LEU A 520 3.76 11.68 -9.16
CA LEU A 520 3.75 13.05 -8.68
C LEU A 520 4.55 13.26 -7.39
N PHE A 521 4.36 12.37 -6.41
CA PHE A 521 4.93 12.62 -5.08
C PHE A 521 6.32 12.02 -4.89
N ASP A 522 6.66 10.97 -5.62
CA ASP A 522 7.92 10.26 -5.45
C ASP A 522 8.85 10.35 -6.67
N GLY A 523 8.30 10.64 -7.87
CA GLY A 523 9.02 10.64 -9.14
C GLY A 523 9.50 12.01 -9.64
N TRP A 524 9.96 12.00 -10.88
CA TRP A 524 10.46 13.18 -11.61
C TRP A 524 9.36 14.20 -11.91
N SER A 525 8.10 13.74 -12.01
CA SER A 525 6.93 14.60 -12.22
C SER A 525 6.80 15.66 -11.14
N GLY A 526 7.15 15.31 -9.88
CA GLY A 526 7.17 16.26 -8.78
C GLY A 526 8.28 17.33 -8.91
N ALA A 527 9.47 16.92 -9.35
CA ALA A 527 10.57 17.84 -9.60
C ALA A 527 10.24 18.79 -10.77
N ALA A 528 9.59 18.27 -11.82
CA ALA A 528 9.11 19.08 -12.93
C ALA A 528 8.13 20.18 -12.48
N LEU A 529 7.16 19.80 -11.62
CA LEU A 529 6.20 20.74 -11.05
C LEU A 529 6.89 21.84 -10.23
N ALA A 530 7.85 21.46 -9.37
CA ALA A 530 8.59 22.44 -8.58
C ALA A 530 9.41 23.40 -9.45
N CYS A 531 10.01 22.91 -10.55
CA CYS A 531 10.70 23.75 -11.52
C CYS A 531 9.74 24.70 -12.26
N HIS A 532 8.55 24.21 -12.61
CA HIS A 532 7.51 25.05 -13.25
C HIS A 532 7.08 26.20 -12.33
N GLU A 533 6.82 25.94 -11.07
CA GLU A 533 6.46 26.96 -10.07
C GLU A 533 7.61 27.94 -9.80
N LEU A 534 8.87 27.48 -9.82
CA LEU A 534 10.03 28.36 -9.76
C LEU A 534 10.13 29.29 -10.98
N ALA A 535 9.74 28.81 -12.17
CA ALA A 535 9.72 29.63 -13.38
C ALA A 535 8.74 30.82 -13.28
N ALA A 536 7.61 30.62 -12.59
CA ALA A 536 6.66 31.70 -12.31
C ALA A 536 7.20 32.68 -11.24
N CYS A 537 7.90 32.17 -10.22
CA CYS A 537 8.46 33.00 -9.16
C CYS A 537 9.72 33.79 -9.57
N PHE A 538 10.64 33.16 -10.30
CA PHE A 538 11.92 33.71 -10.73
C PHE A 538 11.90 34.08 -12.22
N VAL A 539 11.20 35.15 -12.57
CA VAL A 539 10.91 35.58 -13.96
C VAL A 539 12.18 35.71 -14.82
N GLU A 540 13.30 36.20 -14.25
CA GLU A 540 14.58 36.34 -14.97
C GLU A 540 15.20 34.99 -15.36
N GLN A 541 14.90 33.94 -14.64
CA GLN A 541 15.39 32.57 -14.85
C GLN A 541 14.31 31.63 -15.41
N SER A 542 13.14 32.17 -15.77
CA SER A 542 11.97 31.37 -16.17
C SER A 542 12.26 30.39 -17.30
N ALA A 543 13.04 30.82 -18.32
CA ALA A 543 13.41 29.95 -19.44
C ALA A 543 14.28 28.74 -19.00
N GLU A 544 15.15 28.89 -18.01
CA GLU A 544 15.99 27.84 -17.46
C GLU A 544 15.12 26.82 -16.68
N TRP A 545 14.26 27.30 -15.80
CA TRP A 545 13.39 26.47 -15.00
C TRP A 545 12.38 25.68 -15.84
N ASN A 546 11.76 26.31 -16.85
CA ASN A 546 10.87 25.63 -17.79
C ASN A 546 11.60 24.52 -18.59
N ARG A 547 12.87 24.81 -19.02
CA ARG A 547 13.67 23.79 -19.69
C ARG A 547 13.94 22.59 -18.74
N LEU A 548 14.26 22.85 -17.49
CA LEU A 548 14.53 21.80 -16.51
C LEU A 548 13.26 20.99 -16.20
N ALA A 549 12.11 21.65 -16.10
CA ALA A 549 10.82 20.98 -15.97
C ALA A 549 10.56 20.00 -17.13
N ASN A 550 10.76 20.45 -18.38
CA ASN A 550 10.59 19.57 -19.54
C ASN A 550 11.57 18.37 -19.53
N VAL A 551 12.83 18.59 -19.14
CA VAL A 551 13.80 17.48 -19.00
C VAL A 551 13.34 16.44 -17.98
N CYS A 552 12.79 16.88 -16.84
CA CYS A 552 12.22 15.96 -15.84
C CYS A 552 11.02 15.19 -16.41
N LEU A 553 10.11 15.85 -17.15
CA LEU A 553 8.95 15.20 -17.76
C LEU A 553 9.36 14.19 -18.84
N GLU A 554 10.31 14.54 -19.70
CA GLU A 554 10.83 13.64 -20.73
C GLU A 554 11.49 12.40 -20.10
N HIS A 555 12.23 12.58 -19.01
CA HIS A 555 12.83 11.48 -18.27
C HIS A 555 11.76 10.55 -17.68
N GLU A 556 10.72 11.09 -17.05
CA GLU A 556 9.62 10.30 -16.50
C GLU A 556 8.88 9.50 -17.59
N LEU A 557 8.55 10.19 -18.71
CA LEU A 557 7.86 9.55 -19.84
C LEU A 557 8.69 8.44 -20.52
N SER A 558 10.02 8.55 -20.50
CA SER A 558 10.90 7.51 -21.06
C SER A 558 10.84 6.18 -20.34
N GLY A 559 10.36 6.17 -19.09
CA GLY A 559 10.16 4.97 -18.27
C GLY A 559 8.77 4.34 -18.39
N LEU A 560 7.89 4.87 -19.26
CA LEU A 560 6.53 4.34 -19.41
C LEU A 560 6.45 3.26 -20.48
N ASP A 561 5.64 2.22 -20.20
CA ASP A 561 5.28 1.21 -21.16
C ASP A 561 4.07 1.65 -21.99
N VAL A 562 4.15 1.40 -23.32
CA VAL A 562 3.05 1.62 -24.24
C VAL A 562 2.37 0.28 -24.50
N LYS A 563 1.11 0.15 -24.07
CA LYS A 563 0.31 -1.07 -24.30
C LYS A 563 -0.15 -1.17 -25.77
N PRO A 564 -0.55 -2.37 -26.22
CA PRO A 564 -1.03 -2.57 -27.61
C PRO A 564 -2.25 -1.71 -27.99
N ASP A 565 -3.05 -1.27 -27.04
CA ASP A 565 -4.20 -0.38 -27.24
C ASP A 565 -3.83 1.11 -27.24
N GLY A 566 -2.52 1.42 -27.14
CA GLY A 566 -2.01 2.78 -27.07
C GLY A 566 -2.11 3.45 -25.69
N SER A 567 -2.59 2.74 -24.68
CA SER A 567 -2.59 3.25 -23.31
C SER A 567 -1.19 3.23 -22.70
N LEU A 568 -0.92 4.17 -21.79
CA LEU A 568 0.33 4.25 -21.05
C LEU A 568 0.20 3.59 -19.69
N SER A 569 1.25 2.94 -19.24
CA SER A 569 1.32 2.30 -17.93
C SER A 569 2.72 2.41 -17.32
N VAL A 570 2.74 2.32 -16.01
CA VAL A 570 3.96 2.10 -15.23
C VAL A 570 3.91 0.66 -14.75
N ASP A 571 4.80 -0.19 -15.25
CA ASP A 571 4.86 -1.60 -14.83
C ASP A 571 5.84 -1.78 -13.67
N TYR A 572 5.29 -2.11 -12.50
CA TYR A 572 6.04 -2.64 -11.37
C TYR A 572 5.70 -4.13 -11.21
N SER A 573 6.59 -5.00 -11.69
CA SER A 573 6.44 -6.46 -11.52
C SER A 573 5.13 -7.03 -12.08
N GLY A 574 4.63 -6.52 -13.21
CA GLY A 574 3.39 -6.96 -13.85
C GLY A 574 2.12 -6.32 -13.26
N ILE A 575 2.27 -5.30 -12.41
CA ILE A 575 1.14 -4.53 -11.86
C ILE A 575 1.19 -3.11 -12.43
N ASP A 576 0.07 -2.71 -13.04
CA ASP A 576 -0.11 -1.36 -13.59
C ASP A 576 -0.43 -0.37 -12.47
N PHE A 577 0.47 0.59 -12.22
CA PHE A 577 0.28 1.63 -11.21
C PHE A 577 -0.37 2.86 -11.83
N GLY A 578 -1.70 2.95 -11.71
CA GLY A 578 -2.49 4.09 -12.16
C GLY A 578 -2.71 5.19 -11.11
N TYR A 579 -1.96 5.20 -10.00
CA TYR A 579 -2.25 6.07 -8.86
C TYR A 579 -1.68 7.49 -8.97
N LEU A 580 -2.18 8.38 -8.11
CA LEU A 580 -1.74 9.78 -8.05
C LEU A 580 -0.34 9.90 -7.45
N SER A 581 -0.05 9.14 -6.41
CA SER A 581 1.23 9.17 -5.72
C SER A 581 2.33 8.61 -6.60
N GLU A 582 2.17 7.36 -6.99
CA GLU A 582 3.10 6.56 -7.78
C GLU A 582 2.34 6.03 -9.00
N GLY A 583 2.58 6.62 -10.17
CA GLY A 583 1.94 6.15 -11.39
C GLY A 583 1.43 7.24 -12.32
N ILE A 584 0.73 6.78 -13.37
CA ILE A 584 0.37 7.63 -14.52
C ILE A 584 -0.59 8.79 -14.17
N ALA A 585 -1.42 8.66 -13.12
CA ALA A 585 -2.28 9.77 -12.71
C ALA A 585 -1.48 10.98 -12.25
N GLY A 586 -0.43 10.76 -11.46
CA GLY A 586 0.47 11.84 -11.02
C GLY A 586 1.26 12.46 -12.17
N ILE A 587 1.71 11.64 -13.11
CA ILE A 587 2.38 12.09 -14.33
C ILE A 587 1.44 13.00 -15.14
N GLY A 588 0.19 12.57 -15.35
CA GLY A 588 -0.82 13.35 -16.07
C GLY A 588 -1.09 14.72 -15.45
N VAL A 589 -1.12 14.81 -14.11
CA VAL A 589 -1.25 16.09 -13.39
C VAL A 589 -0.09 17.03 -13.72
N SER A 590 1.15 16.54 -13.67
CA SER A 590 2.34 17.37 -13.95
C SER A 590 2.42 17.79 -15.42
N LEU A 591 2.09 16.90 -16.36
CA LEU A 591 2.03 17.24 -17.79
C LEU A 591 0.99 18.32 -18.06
N ALA A 592 -0.20 18.21 -17.47
CA ALA A 592 -1.29 19.17 -17.65
C ALA A 592 -0.92 20.57 -17.13
N LEU A 593 -0.21 20.65 -16.00
CA LEU A 593 0.24 21.91 -15.42
C LEU A 593 1.42 22.53 -16.16
N CYS A 594 2.46 21.73 -16.43
CA CYS A 594 3.71 22.28 -16.94
C CYS A 594 3.66 22.60 -18.44
N ASN A 595 2.98 21.79 -19.26
CA ASN A 595 2.97 21.96 -20.73
C ASN A 595 1.86 21.12 -21.40
N ALA A 596 0.59 21.43 -21.15
CA ALA A 596 -0.54 20.68 -21.67
C ALA A 596 -0.54 20.54 -23.21
N ASP A 597 -0.25 21.64 -23.93
CA ASP A 597 -0.24 21.65 -25.40
C ASP A 597 0.89 20.78 -25.97
N GLY A 598 2.05 20.78 -25.31
CA GLY A 598 3.22 19.99 -25.74
C GLY A 598 3.02 18.49 -25.60
N TYR A 599 2.16 18.05 -24.66
CA TYR A 599 1.93 16.65 -24.32
C TYR A 599 0.47 16.19 -24.51
N ALA A 600 -0.25 16.80 -25.46
CA ALA A 600 -1.66 16.54 -25.69
C ALA A 600 -1.98 15.06 -26.01
N ASN A 601 -1.08 14.36 -26.73
CA ASN A 601 -1.27 12.93 -27.05
C ASN A 601 -1.09 12.06 -25.82
N GLU A 602 -0.08 12.30 -25.01
CA GLU A 602 0.23 11.62 -23.76
C GLU A 602 -0.91 11.83 -22.75
N LEU A 603 -1.38 13.05 -22.60
CA LEU A 603 -2.53 13.40 -21.75
C LEU A 603 -3.79 12.66 -22.16
N LYS A 604 -4.06 12.54 -23.46
CA LYS A 604 -5.20 11.78 -23.96
C LYS A 604 -5.04 10.28 -23.68
N ALA A 605 -3.87 9.72 -23.86
CA ALA A 605 -3.58 8.33 -23.54
C ALA A 605 -3.73 8.05 -22.04
N ILE A 606 -3.17 8.91 -21.18
CA ILE A 606 -3.30 8.83 -19.72
C ILE A 606 -4.76 8.98 -19.31
N SER A 607 -5.49 9.96 -19.81
CA SER A 607 -6.93 10.14 -19.51
C SER A 607 -7.74 8.89 -19.85
N SER A 608 -7.44 8.25 -20.99
CA SER A 608 -8.09 6.98 -21.36
C SER A 608 -7.73 5.86 -20.40
N SER A 609 -6.48 5.77 -19.94
CA SER A 609 -6.01 4.75 -19.00
C SER A 609 -6.64 4.90 -17.60
N LEU A 610 -6.91 6.14 -17.17
CA LEU A 610 -7.44 6.44 -15.85
C LEU A 610 -8.95 6.21 -15.70
N LYS A 611 -9.70 6.02 -16.80
CA LYS A 611 -11.16 5.78 -16.77
C LYS A 611 -11.47 4.37 -16.24
N GLU A 612 -11.12 4.14 -14.99
CA GLU A 612 -11.41 2.93 -14.24
C GLU A 612 -12.47 3.21 -13.18
N TYR A 613 -13.38 2.26 -12.98
CA TYR A 613 -14.53 2.48 -12.08
C TYR A 613 -14.42 1.67 -10.79
N VAL A 614 -13.47 0.74 -10.74
CA VAL A 614 -13.23 -0.13 -9.59
C VAL A 614 -11.79 0.03 -9.12
N ALA A 615 -11.59 0.12 -7.84
CA ALA A 615 -10.26 0.12 -7.22
C ALA A 615 -10.29 -0.56 -5.86
N LEU A 616 -9.13 -1.01 -5.42
CA LEU A 616 -8.95 -1.63 -4.10
C LEU A 616 -9.22 -0.63 -2.96
N ASN A 617 -8.88 0.64 -3.17
CA ASN A 617 -8.96 1.71 -2.18
C ASN A 617 -9.68 2.94 -2.75
N GLY A 618 -10.33 3.71 -1.88
CA GLY A 618 -11.02 4.94 -2.22
C GLY A 618 -10.20 6.21 -2.09
N GLY A 619 -9.01 6.16 -1.45
CA GLY A 619 -8.23 7.32 -1.05
C GLY A 619 -7.66 8.17 -2.19
N LEU A 620 -7.09 9.34 -1.81
CA LEU A 620 -6.53 10.30 -2.75
C LEU A 620 -5.20 9.82 -3.36
N PHE A 621 -4.28 9.26 -2.56
CA PHE A 621 -2.95 8.92 -3.06
C PHE A 621 -2.90 7.60 -3.83
N HIS A 622 -3.53 6.55 -3.30
CA HIS A 622 -3.48 5.20 -3.83
C HIS A 622 -4.89 4.63 -4.04
N GLY A 623 -5.80 5.44 -4.57
CA GLY A 623 -7.18 5.04 -4.74
C GLY A 623 -7.91 5.72 -5.90
N LEU A 624 -9.19 5.40 -5.99
CA LEU A 624 -10.05 5.87 -7.08
C LEU A 624 -10.21 7.39 -7.08
N LEU A 625 -10.19 8.02 -5.89
CA LEU A 625 -10.29 9.48 -5.75
C LEU A 625 -9.11 10.20 -6.41
N GLY A 626 -7.90 9.65 -6.33
CA GLY A 626 -6.71 10.22 -6.98
C GLY A 626 -6.79 10.17 -8.51
N LYS A 627 -7.34 9.09 -9.07
CA LYS A 627 -7.60 8.99 -10.51
C LYS A 627 -8.63 10.04 -10.95
N ALA A 628 -9.71 10.23 -10.19
CA ALA A 628 -10.69 11.28 -10.44
C ALA A 628 -10.08 12.69 -10.35
N ALA A 629 -9.19 12.94 -9.38
CA ALA A 629 -8.47 14.21 -9.25
C ALA A 629 -7.56 14.47 -10.45
N ALA A 630 -6.84 13.47 -10.93
CA ALA A 630 -6.01 13.61 -12.13
C ALA A 630 -6.85 13.89 -13.39
N LEU A 631 -7.96 13.17 -13.58
CA LEU A 631 -8.88 13.42 -14.70
C LEU A 631 -9.45 14.86 -14.67
N LEU A 632 -9.75 15.37 -13.46
CA LEU A 632 -10.20 16.75 -13.28
C LEU A 632 -9.12 17.77 -13.71
N CYS A 633 -7.85 17.48 -13.39
CA CYS A 633 -6.73 18.34 -13.76
C CYS A 633 -6.38 18.26 -15.27
N ILE A 634 -6.53 17.09 -15.89
CA ILE A 634 -6.21 16.88 -17.32
C ILE A 634 -7.27 17.57 -18.22
N ASP A 635 -8.53 17.24 -18.02
CA ASP A 635 -9.67 17.85 -18.70
C ASP A 635 -10.96 17.50 -17.95
N GLY A 636 -11.35 18.38 -17.03
CA GLY A 636 -12.51 18.16 -16.16
C GLY A 636 -13.85 18.14 -16.91
N GLU A 637 -13.96 18.90 -18.01
CA GLU A 637 -15.22 18.93 -18.80
C GLU A 637 -15.40 17.65 -19.62
N GLU A 638 -14.38 17.22 -20.35
CA GLU A 638 -14.43 15.97 -21.14
C GLU A 638 -14.61 14.73 -20.26
N ASN A 639 -14.07 14.76 -19.04
CA ASN A 639 -14.08 13.62 -18.12
C ASN A 639 -15.20 13.68 -17.06
N ALA A 640 -16.13 14.62 -17.11
CA ALA A 640 -17.13 14.88 -16.06
C ALA A 640 -17.96 13.65 -15.67
N ASP A 641 -18.40 12.85 -16.65
CA ASP A 641 -19.18 11.62 -16.40
C ASP A 641 -18.34 10.54 -15.68
N ALA A 642 -17.09 10.36 -16.11
CA ALA A 642 -16.17 9.40 -15.48
C ALA A 642 -15.85 9.82 -14.05
N ILE A 643 -15.49 11.09 -13.83
CA ILE A 643 -15.24 11.65 -12.50
C ILE A 643 -16.44 11.46 -11.59
N SER A 644 -17.65 11.80 -12.08
CA SER A 644 -18.89 11.63 -11.30
C SER A 644 -19.16 10.17 -10.94
N ALA A 645 -18.88 9.23 -11.85
CA ALA A 645 -19.04 7.80 -11.58
C ALA A 645 -18.03 7.30 -10.53
N MET A 646 -16.76 7.70 -10.66
CA MET A 646 -15.71 7.35 -9.69
C MET A 646 -16.04 7.88 -8.29
N VAL A 647 -16.45 9.14 -8.19
CA VAL A 647 -16.79 9.76 -6.90
C VAL A 647 -17.98 9.05 -6.26
N ARG A 648 -19.03 8.70 -7.04
CA ARG A 648 -20.14 7.90 -6.52
C ARG A 648 -19.69 6.56 -5.98
N ASN A 649 -18.77 5.89 -6.67
CA ASN A 649 -18.20 4.61 -6.21
C ASN A 649 -17.36 4.79 -4.94
N VAL A 650 -16.53 5.86 -4.85
CA VAL A 650 -15.80 6.18 -3.62
C VAL A 650 -16.77 6.37 -2.45
N ILE A 651 -17.84 7.11 -2.65
CA ILE A 651 -18.81 7.38 -1.58
C ILE A 651 -19.57 6.10 -1.18
N GLY A 652 -20.07 5.35 -2.14
CA GLY A 652 -20.85 4.13 -1.87
C GLY A 652 -20.04 3.00 -1.27
N GLU A 653 -18.77 2.86 -1.70
CA GLU A 653 -17.92 1.74 -1.27
C GLU A 653 -17.07 2.06 -0.04
N PHE A 654 -16.57 3.30 0.08
CA PHE A 654 -15.54 3.64 1.06
C PHE A 654 -15.97 4.69 2.08
N CYS A 655 -17.23 5.17 2.06
CA CYS A 655 -17.74 6.09 3.07
C CYS A 655 -18.82 5.46 3.93
N PHE A 656 -18.73 5.67 5.23
CA PHE A 656 -19.60 5.06 6.23
C PHE A 656 -20.21 6.12 7.15
N ARG A 657 -21.45 5.86 7.61
CA ARG A 657 -22.16 6.62 8.62
C ARG A 657 -22.68 5.71 9.73
N GLU A 658 -23.05 6.29 10.86
CA GLU A 658 -23.73 5.53 11.93
C GLU A 658 -25.09 5.01 11.44
N GLN A 659 -25.46 3.81 11.92
CA GLN A 659 -26.75 3.14 11.63
C GLN A 659 -27.91 3.82 12.39
N SER A 660 -27.85 5.12 12.65
CA SER A 660 -28.94 5.89 13.21
C SER A 660 -29.98 6.22 12.13
N GLN A 661 -31.21 6.57 12.56
CA GLN A 661 -32.26 7.03 11.63
C GLN A 661 -31.95 8.41 11.02
N ASP A 662 -30.95 9.09 11.53
CA ASP A 662 -30.52 10.39 11.05
C ASP A 662 -29.63 10.27 9.83
N PHE A 663 -30.19 10.53 8.65
CA PHE A 663 -29.47 10.54 7.38
C PHE A 663 -28.46 11.69 7.26
N GLU A 664 -28.51 12.69 8.13
CA GLU A 664 -27.64 13.87 8.14
C GLU A 664 -26.44 13.74 9.11
N GLY A 665 -26.26 12.59 9.74
CA GLY A 665 -25.18 12.33 10.69
C GLY A 665 -23.78 12.35 10.09
N PRO A 666 -22.73 12.31 10.95
CA PRO A 666 -21.33 12.28 10.54
C PRO A 666 -20.99 11.15 9.58
N ILE A 667 -20.01 11.41 8.70
CA ILE A 667 -19.47 10.44 7.74
C ILE A 667 -17.97 10.29 7.96
N TRP A 668 -17.46 9.08 7.71
CA TRP A 668 -16.04 8.74 7.72
C TRP A 668 -15.66 8.00 6.44
N ALA A 669 -14.46 8.25 5.94
CA ALA A 669 -13.88 7.45 4.88
C ALA A 669 -13.09 6.26 5.44
N LEU A 670 -13.01 5.21 4.64
CA LEU A 670 -12.21 4.01 4.91
C LEU A 670 -10.78 4.25 4.42
N GLY A 671 -9.81 3.91 5.26
CA GLY A 671 -8.39 3.94 4.90
C GLY A 671 -7.97 2.79 3.99
N ASN A 672 -6.70 2.79 3.57
CA ASN A 672 -6.15 1.77 2.71
C ASN A 672 -6.27 0.37 3.34
N GLY A 673 -6.47 -0.64 2.49
CA GLY A 673 -6.61 -2.03 2.91
C GLY A 673 -7.87 -2.34 3.71
N GLY A 674 -8.83 -1.41 3.83
CA GLY A 674 -10.14 -1.64 4.42
C GLY A 674 -10.13 -2.00 5.91
N SER A 675 -9.05 -1.77 6.63
CA SER A 675 -8.87 -2.24 8.01
C SER A 675 -9.28 -1.24 9.09
N CYS A 676 -9.36 0.05 8.76
CA CYS A 676 -9.71 1.11 9.70
C CYS A 676 -10.36 2.32 9.01
N LEU A 677 -11.18 3.05 9.75
CA LEU A 677 -11.59 4.39 9.32
C LEU A 677 -10.40 5.33 9.40
N SER A 678 -10.20 6.13 8.37
CA SER A 678 -9.15 7.13 8.30
C SER A 678 -9.74 8.52 8.10
N VAL A 679 -9.19 9.49 8.80
CA VAL A 679 -9.52 10.90 8.58
C VAL A 679 -8.35 11.69 8.00
N ASP A 680 -7.21 11.02 7.70
CA ASP A 680 -6.04 11.66 7.14
C ASP A 680 -6.24 12.19 5.70
N TYR A 681 -5.21 12.87 5.20
CA TYR A 681 -5.26 13.49 3.89
C TYR A 681 -5.02 12.51 2.73
N SER A 682 -4.13 11.53 2.91
CA SER A 682 -3.74 10.61 1.82
C SER A 682 -4.80 9.56 1.51
N THR A 683 -5.44 9.02 2.56
CA THR A 683 -6.31 7.83 2.44
C THR A 683 -7.75 8.10 2.88
N GLY A 684 -7.98 9.15 3.67
CA GLY A 684 -9.17 9.32 4.47
C GLY A 684 -10.05 10.52 4.12
N SER A 685 -10.84 10.92 5.12
CA SER A 685 -11.89 11.94 4.99
C SER A 685 -11.34 13.32 4.61
N ALA A 686 -10.14 13.71 5.06
CA ALA A 686 -9.56 15.02 4.72
C ALA A 686 -9.18 15.10 3.24
N GLY A 687 -8.64 14.03 2.65
CA GLY A 687 -8.37 13.97 1.21
C GLY A 687 -9.64 14.09 0.37
N LEU A 688 -10.73 13.47 0.83
CA LEU A 688 -12.03 13.59 0.15
C LEU A 688 -12.59 15.00 0.25
N ILE A 689 -12.46 15.70 1.41
CA ILE A 689 -12.81 17.12 1.52
C ILE A 689 -11.98 17.94 0.53
N GLY A 690 -10.66 17.73 0.46
CA GLY A 690 -9.78 18.42 -0.48
C GLY A 690 -10.23 18.26 -1.94
N PHE A 691 -10.60 17.05 -2.34
CA PHE A 691 -11.17 16.82 -3.67
C PHE A 691 -12.50 17.58 -3.89
N LEU A 692 -13.39 17.58 -2.90
CA LEU A 692 -14.68 18.28 -3.00
C LEU A 692 -14.55 19.82 -3.03
N LEU A 693 -13.40 20.36 -2.60
CA LEU A 693 -13.04 21.78 -2.75
C LEU A 693 -12.55 22.11 -4.15
N SER A 694 -12.30 21.10 -4.99
CA SER A 694 -11.86 21.29 -6.38
C SER A 694 -13.05 21.44 -7.32
N SER A 695 -12.84 22.15 -8.42
CA SER A 695 -13.81 22.35 -9.51
C SER A 695 -13.08 22.35 -10.85
N VAL A 696 -13.81 22.40 -11.97
CA VAL A 696 -13.21 22.53 -13.30
C VAL A 696 -12.40 23.83 -13.43
N GLU A 697 -12.85 24.92 -12.79
CA GLU A 697 -12.14 26.20 -12.79
C GLU A 697 -10.93 26.21 -11.82
N HIS A 698 -10.99 25.39 -10.76
CA HIS A 698 -9.96 25.27 -9.72
C HIS A 698 -9.64 23.80 -9.44
N PRO A 699 -8.98 23.07 -10.36
CA PRO A 699 -8.82 21.63 -10.27
C PRO A 699 -7.86 21.15 -9.17
N PHE A 700 -7.08 22.05 -8.60
CA PHE A 700 -6.03 21.77 -7.60
C PHE A 700 -6.44 22.07 -6.14
N GLY A 701 -7.73 22.24 -5.84
CA GLY A 701 -8.21 22.46 -4.47
C GLY A 701 -7.75 21.39 -3.47
N TRP A 702 -7.51 20.20 -3.95
CA TRP A 702 -6.96 19.08 -3.18
C TRP A 702 -5.44 19.19 -2.97
N PHE A 703 -4.67 19.92 -3.78
CA PHE A 703 -3.20 19.93 -3.64
C PHE A 703 -2.77 20.72 -2.40
N PRO A 704 -1.73 20.27 -1.64
CA PRO A 704 -1.42 20.85 -0.32
C PRO A 704 -0.90 22.29 -0.35
N VAL A 705 -0.44 22.77 -1.50
CA VAL A 705 -0.02 24.18 -1.72
C VAL A 705 -0.75 24.74 -2.92
N SER A 706 -0.80 26.06 -3.03
CA SER A 706 -1.36 26.75 -4.20
C SER A 706 -0.41 26.61 -5.40
N LEU A 707 -0.95 26.28 -6.56
CA LEU A 707 -0.23 26.15 -7.84
C LEU A 707 -0.68 27.29 -8.79
N HIS A 708 0.22 27.76 -9.66
CA HIS A 708 0.00 28.89 -10.58
C HIS A 708 -0.27 28.45 -12.01
#